data_ae08549e27fed799ea81e53fc9f17963
#
_entry.id   ae08549e27fed799ea81e53fc9f17963
#
_cell.length_a   1.000
_cell.length_b   1.000
_cell.length_c   1.000
_cell.angle_alpha   90.00
_cell.angle_beta   90.00
_cell.angle_gamma   90.00
#
_symmetry.space_group_name_H-M   'P 1'
#
loop_
_entity.id
_entity.type
_entity.pdbx_description
1 polymer ?
#
loop_
_entity_poly.entity_id
_entity_poly.type
_entity_poly.pdbx_seq_one_letter_code
_entity_poly.pdbx_strand_id
1 'polypeptide(L)'
;MSDPRENATPTDVEDMVAQADTGARHPAGMPAKILIGVPLVWSLFQLWYASPLPFLFEFGVLNDTEARAIHLAFAIFLAFTAFPAFKRSPRDHVPIVDWVFALVGASCAAYIYLLYAALADRAGAPTTTDLVVAVCGMLLLLEATRRALGPPLMVVCAVFLFYTFFGPHMPDVIAHKGASLSKTMSHQWLTTEGVFGVALGVSTSFVFLFVLFGALLEQAGAGNYFIKVAFSLLGHFRGGPAKAAVVASGMTGLISGSSIANVVTTGTFTIPLMKRVGFPAYKAGAVEVAASTNGQLTPPIMGAAAFLMVEYVGISYIEVIKHAFLPAIISYIALVYIVHLEALKADMQGLPRRTKRTLAQSLIVFLTVVIGTMVLTVVVYYGIGWIKVAFGDAASWIVAVLTTAAYVGLLRYSTHFPELLVDDPDSPLTELPDPGPTVKSGLHFLLPVVVLVWCLTVERFSPGLSAFWATMFMAFIVITQRPLIAFFRARGDLGGAICQGFDEIGKGLGTGARNMIGIGVATAAAGVVVGTVTLTGIGLVMTEFVEFISGGNLILMLLFTAMISLLLGMGLPTTANYIVVSTLMAPVIVTLGAQNGLVVPLIAVHMFVFYFGILADDTPPVGLAAFAAAAIARSDPIRTGIQGFTYDIRTAILPFMFIFNTQLLMIDIGGIFEFLLVVTSATLAMLLFAAATQGFMLVRNRIWETLALLLITFALFRPGFFWDHLYPPLETVSATQMVEVAGKLPAGAQLRMEAAGETLEGEFVTRLVMLPLGAINGGAERIAEAGLEIREEDGKVLIDNLVFGSPAEQLGLDFDWEIRALQLKSDRPSKLWMIIPSLVLFGLVLFSQRTRRTRQTASAAA
;
A
#
# COMPACT_ATOMS: atom_id res chain seq x y z
N MET A 1 -36.67 4.48 -22.38
CA MET A 1 -35.51 3.69 -22.80
C MET A 1 -34.85 3.22 -21.50
N SER A 2 -35.04 1.95 -21.15
CA SER A 2 -34.38 1.34 -19.98
C SER A 2 -32.85 1.37 -20.21
N ASP A 3 -32.08 1.81 -19.23
CA ASP A 3 -30.62 1.81 -19.30
C ASP A 3 -30.16 0.36 -19.53
N PRO A 4 -29.32 0.07 -20.57
CA PRO A 4 -28.84 -1.30 -20.83
C PRO A 4 -28.09 -1.93 -19.65
N ARG A 5 -27.75 -1.14 -18.61
CA ARG A 5 -27.06 -1.57 -17.40
C ARG A 5 -27.97 -2.17 -16.34
N GLU A 6 -29.31 -2.01 -16.45
CA GLU A 6 -30.26 -2.59 -15.49
C GLU A 6 -30.36 -4.13 -15.56
N ASN A 7 -29.85 -4.76 -16.64
CA ASN A 7 -29.95 -6.20 -16.89
C ASN A 7 -28.59 -6.94 -16.91
N ALA A 8 -27.48 -6.30 -16.45
CA ALA A 8 -26.18 -6.98 -16.41
C ALA A 8 -26.21 -8.19 -15.46
N THR A 9 -25.80 -9.34 -15.96
CA THR A 9 -25.64 -10.56 -15.15
C THR A 9 -24.33 -10.51 -14.36
N PRO A 10 -24.13 -11.29 -13.30
CA PRO A 10 -22.83 -11.39 -12.60
C PRO A 10 -21.66 -11.69 -13.56
N THR A 11 -21.89 -12.53 -14.55
CA THR A 11 -20.91 -12.86 -15.60
C THR A 11 -20.54 -11.63 -16.44
N ASP A 12 -21.51 -10.75 -16.77
CA ASP A 12 -21.22 -9.51 -17.50
C ASP A 12 -20.35 -8.54 -16.72
N VAL A 13 -20.43 -8.56 -15.38
CA VAL A 13 -19.62 -7.72 -14.49
C VAL A 13 -18.21 -8.28 -14.36
N GLU A 14 -18.07 -9.59 -14.20
CA GLU A 14 -16.77 -10.28 -14.22
C GLU A 14 -16.05 -10.03 -15.54
N ASP A 15 -16.77 -10.11 -16.65
CA ASP A 15 -16.25 -9.80 -17.98
C ASP A 15 -15.83 -8.32 -18.12
N MET A 16 -16.58 -7.37 -17.55
CA MET A 16 -16.23 -5.94 -17.59
C MET A 16 -14.95 -5.65 -16.82
N VAL A 17 -14.74 -6.31 -15.69
CA VAL A 17 -13.54 -6.11 -14.88
C VAL A 17 -12.35 -6.85 -15.45
N ALA A 18 -12.53 -8.08 -15.90
CA ALA A 18 -11.50 -8.79 -16.64
C ALA A 18 -11.04 -7.98 -17.87
N GLN A 19 -11.96 -7.27 -18.51
CA GLN A 19 -11.66 -6.35 -19.62
C GLN A 19 -10.84 -5.14 -19.20
N ALA A 20 -11.00 -4.63 -17.99
CA ALA A 20 -10.24 -3.50 -17.49
C ALA A 20 -8.84 -3.92 -17.02
N ASP A 21 -8.71 -5.05 -16.33
CA ASP A 21 -7.46 -5.49 -15.71
C ASP A 21 -6.58 -6.33 -16.66
N THR A 22 -7.18 -7.20 -17.47
CA THR A 22 -6.44 -8.19 -18.29
C THR A 22 -6.62 -8.04 -19.79
N GLY A 23 -7.44 -7.09 -20.21
CA GLY A 23 -7.72 -6.78 -21.62
C GLY A 23 -9.03 -7.40 -22.15
N ALA A 24 -9.65 -6.66 -23.09
CA ALA A 24 -11.00 -6.93 -23.59
C ALA A 24 -11.05 -7.86 -24.83
N ARG A 25 -9.92 -8.40 -25.26
CA ARG A 25 -9.85 -9.20 -26.49
C ARG A 25 -9.88 -10.69 -26.20
N HIS A 26 -10.78 -11.39 -26.90
CA HIS A 26 -10.94 -12.84 -26.85
C HIS A 26 -10.86 -13.42 -28.29
N PRO A 27 -9.70 -13.35 -28.94
CA PRO A 27 -9.53 -13.86 -30.28
C PRO A 27 -9.64 -15.38 -30.32
N ALA A 28 -10.05 -15.93 -31.48
CA ALA A 28 -10.03 -17.36 -31.73
C ALA A 28 -8.77 -17.80 -32.48
N GLY A 29 -8.48 -19.09 -32.48
CA GLY A 29 -7.40 -19.69 -33.29
C GLY A 29 -5.99 -19.41 -32.76
N MET A 30 -5.06 -19.08 -33.67
CA MET A 30 -3.63 -18.83 -33.31
C MET A 30 -3.42 -17.64 -32.40
N PRO A 31 -4.07 -16.46 -32.57
CA PRO A 31 -3.97 -15.35 -31.65
C PRO A 31 -4.37 -15.71 -30.20
N ALA A 32 -5.39 -16.54 -29.99
CA ALA A 32 -5.78 -17.03 -28.68
C ALA A 32 -4.64 -17.81 -28.01
N LYS A 33 -3.98 -18.69 -28.76
CA LYS A 33 -2.85 -19.46 -28.26
C LYS A 33 -1.68 -18.56 -27.87
N ILE A 34 -1.42 -17.48 -28.60
CA ILE A 34 -0.36 -16.49 -28.27
C ILE A 34 -0.74 -15.75 -27.01
N LEU A 35 -1.99 -15.29 -26.84
CA LEU A 35 -2.48 -14.61 -25.66
C LEU A 35 -2.54 -15.50 -24.40
N ILE A 36 -2.48 -16.82 -24.54
CA ILE A 36 -2.31 -17.76 -23.43
C ILE A 36 -0.82 -18.06 -23.22
N GLY A 37 -0.06 -18.28 -24.28
CA GLY A 37 1.32 -18.72 -24.24
C GLY A 37 2.31 -17.64 -23.77
N VAL A 38 2.16 -16.39 -24.26
CA VAL A 38 3.08 -15.30 -23.91
C VAL A 38 3.01 -14.95 -22.42
N PRO A 39 1.84 -14.81 -21.77
CA PRO A 39 1.76 -14.64 -20.33
C PRO A 39 2.41 -15.80 -19.54
N LEU A 40 2.22 -17.04 -20.00
CA LEU A 40 2.84 -18.20 -19.36
C LEU A 40 4.37 -18.15 -19.44
N VAL A 41 4.92 -17.82 -20.62
CA VAL A 41 6.37 -17.63 -20.82
C VAL A 41 6.90 -16.50 -19.92
N TRP A 42 6.15 -15.40 -19.80
CA TRP A 42 6.51 -14.29 -18.89
C TRP A 42 6.55 -14.73 -17.43
N SER A 43 5.56 -15.50 -16.96
CA SER A 43 5.59 -16.07 -15.61
C SER A 43 6.77 -17.01 -15.38
N LEU A 44 7.09 -17.89 -16.36
CA LEU A 44 8.24 -18.77 -16.26
C LEU A 44 9.56 -18.01 -16.28
N PHE A 45 9.68 -16.95 -17.08
CA PHE A 45 10.83 -16.04 -17.09
C PHE A 45 11.03 -15.40 -15.70
N GLN A 46 9.98 -14.90 -15.10
CA GLN A 46 10.06 -14.27 -13.78
C GLN A 46 10.42 -15.26 -12.66
N LEU A 47 9.89 -16.48 -12.73
CA LEU A 47 10.27 -17.55 -11.80
C LEU A 47 11.74 -17.95 -11.99
N TRP A 48 12.21 -18.01 -13.23
CA TRP A 48 13.62 -18.28 -13.53
C TRP A 48 14.52 -17.17 -12.96
N TYR A 49 14.23 -15.91 -13.28
CA TYR A 49 15.01 -14.75 -12.86
C TYR A 49 15.13 -14.62 -11.33
N ALA A 50 14.06 -14.87 -10.60
CA ALA A 50 14.04 -14.77 -9.14
C ALA A 50 14.59 -16.00 -8.42
N SER A 51 14.81 -17.09 -9.15
CA SER A 51 15.30 -18.36 -8.58
C SER A 51 16.83 -18.38 -8.41
N PRO A 52 17.38 -19.26 -7.59
CA PRO A 52 18.81 -19.53 -7.58
C PRO A 52 19.32 -20.33 -8.81
N LEU A 53 18.41 -20.80 -9.69
CA LEU A 53 18.74 -21.69 -10.80
C LEU A 53 19.68 -21.06 -11.86
N PRO A 54 19.54 -19.76 -12.26
CA PRO A 54 20.49 -19.14 -13.19
C PRO A 54 21.94 -19.23 -12.73
N PHE A 55 22.19 -19.02 -11.45
CA PHE A 55 23.54 -19.11 -10.86
C PHE A 55 24.00 -20.54 -10.72
N LEU A 56 23.09 -21.48 -10.43
CA LEU A 56 23.43 -22.91 -10.29
C LEU A 56 23.78 -23.52 -11.63
N PHE A 57 23.10 -23.16 -12.72
CA PHE A 57 23.31 -23.68 -14.06
C PHE A 57 24.26 -22.83 -14.90
N GLU A 58 24.72 -21.67 -14.38
CA GLU A 58 25.56 -20.71 -15.11
C GLU A 58 24.92 -20.27 -16.45
N PHE A 59 23.58 -20.25 -16.51
CA PHE A 59 22.83 -19.96 -17.71
C PHE A 59 21.71 -18.95 -17.46
N GLY A 60 21.61 -17.94 -18.35
CA GLY A 60 20.54 -16.94 -18.27
C GLY A 60 20.64 -16.06 -17.00
N VAL A 61 21.87 -15.82 -16.51
CA VAL A 61 22.15 -14.83 -15.47
C VAL A 61 21.98 -13.45 -16.09
N LEU A 62 21.06 -12.67 -15.58
CA LEU A 62 20.73 -11.33 -16.07
C LEU A 62 20.99 -10.29 -14.98
N ASN A 63 21.50 -9.15 -15.38
CA ASN A 63 21.51 -7.99 -14.49
C ASN A 63 20.11 -7.33 -14.41
N ASP A 64 19.93 -6.43 -13.46
CA ASP A 64 18.63 -5.76 -13.24
C ASP A 64 18.13 -5.01 -14.46
N THR A 65 19.00 -4.33 -15.21
CA THR A 65 18.61 -3.55 -16.39
C THR A 65 18.13 -4.46 -17.52
N GLU A 66 18.84 -5.56 -17.74
CA GLU A 66 18.47 -6.57 -18.73
C GLU A 66 17.12 -7.22 -18.39
N ALA A 67 16.93 -7.58 -17.13
CA ALA A 67 15.66 -8.15 -16.67
C ALA A 67 14.48 -7.17 -16.82
N ARG A 68 14.68 -5.87 -16.50
CA ARG A 68 13.70 -4.80 -16.71
C ARG A 68 13.32 -4.65 -18.18
N ALA A 69 14.30 -4.72 -19.08
CA ALA A 69 14.08 -4.62 -20.52
C ALA A 69 13.20 -5.76 -21.06
N ILE A 70 13.47 -7.00 -20.66
CA ILE A 70 12.68 -8.18 -21.01
C ILE A 70 11.27 -8.08 -20.41
N HIS A 71 11.18 -7.70 -19.14
CA HIS A 71 9.88 -7.54 -18.46
C HIS A 71 9.00 -6.51 -19.16
N LEU A 72 9.55 -5.33 -19.52
CA LEU A 72 8.82 -4.30 -20.24
C LEU A 72 8.43 -4.74 -21.64
N ALA A 73 9.28 -5.50 -22.34
CA ALA A 73 8.98 -6.03 -23.66
C ALA A 73 7.72 -6.93 -23.63
N PHE A 74 7.59 -7.83 -22.64
CA PHE A 74 6.38 -8.63 -22.43
C PHE A 74 5.18 -7.74 -22.13
N ALA A 75 5.31 -6.76 -21.25
CA ALA A 75 4.22 -5.87 -20.85
C ALA A 75 3.68 -5.07 -22.05
N ILE A 76 4.55 -4.45 -22.85
CA ILE A 76 4.15 -3.69 -24.05
C ILE A 76 3.52 -4.61 -25.10
N PHE A 77 4.12 -5.78 -25.35
CA PHE A 77 3.56 -6.73 -26.31
C PHE A 77 2.13 -7.13 -25.94
N LEU A 78 1.90 -7.46 -24.69
CA LEU A 78 0.59 -7.86 -24.21
C LEU A 78 -0.38 -6.68 -24.12
N ALA A 79 0.10 -5.46 -23.80
CA ALA A 79 -0.75 -4.27 -23.81
C ALA A 79 -1.37 -4.01 -25.18
N PHE A 80 -0.63 -4.15 -26.27
CA PHE A 80 -1.17 -3.97 -27.63
C PHE A 80 -2.03 -5.12 -28.10
N THR A 81 -1.71 -6.35 -27.71
CA THR A 81 -2.46 -7.53 -28.18
C THR A 81 -3.73 -7.79 -27.39
N ALA A 82 -3.73 -7.54 -26.06
CA ALA A 82 -4.88 -7.77 -25.19
C ALA A 82 -5.86 -6.58 -25.13
N PHE A 83 -5.35 -5.32 -25.22
CA PHE A 83 -6.17 -4.12 -25.06
C PHE A 83 -6.50 -3.46 -26.40
N PRO A 84 -7.80 -3.22 -26.73
CA PRO A 84 -8.19 -2.55 -27.97
C PRO A 84 -7.83 -1.06 -27.91
N ALA A 85 -7.52 -0.48 -29.09
CA ALA A 85 -7.16 0.94 -29.21
C ALA A 85 -8.31 1.89 -28.83
N PHE A 86 -9.56 1.52 -29.21
CA PHE A 86 -10.78 2.30 -28.99
C PHE A 86 -11.93 1.38 -28.60
N LYS A 87 -12.99 1.92 -28.00
CA LYS A 87 -14.21 1.19 -27.64
C LYS A 87 -14.87 0.47 -28.83
N ARG A 88 -14.67 0.97 -30.06
CA ARG A 88 -15.18 0.40 -31.33
C ARG A 88 -14.24 -0.61 -32.01
N SER A 89 -13.01 -0.77 -31.47
CA SER A 89 -12.04 -1.73 -32.03
C SER A 89 -12.53 -3.17 -31.84
N PRO A 90 -12.18 -4.07 -32.75
CA PRO A 90 -12.62 -5.46 -32.70
C PRO A 90 -12.06 -6.15 -31.42
N ARG A 91 -12.89 -7.03 -30.86
CA ARG A 91 -12.54 -7.83 -29.67
C ARG A 91 -12.32 -9.31 -29.99
N ASP A 92 -12.81 -9.76 -31.10
CA ASP A 92 -12.75 -11.14 -31.62
C ASP A 92 -11.45 -11.47 -32.36
N HIS A 93 -10.69 -10.45 -32.75
CA HIS A 93 -9.38 -10.60 -33.39
C HIS A 93 -8.43 -9.42 -33.04
N VAL A 94 -7.14 -9.64 -33.27
CA VAL A 94 -6.11 -8.60 -33.09
C VAL A 94 -5.80 -8.03 -34.48
N PRO A 95 -6.03 -6.71 -34.73
CA PRO A 95 -5.69 -6.07 -35.99
C PRO A 95 -4.18 -6.17 -36.30
N ILE A 96 -3.83 -6.20 -37.61
CA ILE A 96 -2.41 -6.26 -38.05
C ILE A 96 -1.60 -5.09 -37.49
N VAL A 97 -2.17 -3.88 -37.44
CA VAL A 97 -1.52 -2.68 -36.88
C VAL A 97 -1.12 -2.91 -35.43
N ASP A 98 -1.97 -3.57 -34.64
CA ASP A 98 -1.70 -3.84 -33.22
C ASP A 98 -0.60 -4.90 -33.04
N TRP A 99 -0.51 -5.88 -33.97
CA TRP A 99 0.65 -6.79 -34.03
C TRP A 99 1.94 -6.06 -34.34
N VAL A 100 1.92 -5.11 -35.30
CA VAL A 100 3.10 -4.29 -35.63
C VAL A 100 3.53 -3.46 -34.41
N PHE A 101 2.58 -2.78 -33.75
CA PHE A 101 2.89 -1.98 -32.55
C PHE A 101 3.40 -2.86 -31.40
N ALA A 102 2.83 -4.04 -31.21
CA ALA A 102 3.29 -4.99 -30.21
C ALA A 102 4.74 -5.43 -30.45
N LEU A 103 5.05 -5.82 -31.67
CA LEU A 103 6.40 -6.28 -32.04
C LEU A 103 7.43 -5.14 -32.00
N VAL A 104 7.11 -3.98 -32.58
CA VAL A 104 8.04 -2.83 -32.57
C VAL A 104 8.27 -2.32 -31.15
N GLY A 105 7.19 -2.17 -30.34
CA GLY A 105 7.32 -1.71 -28.97
C GLY A 105 8.11 -2.67 -28.10
N ALA A 106 7.84 -3.98 -28.20
CA ALA A 106 8.63 -4.99 -27.51
C ALA A 106 10.09 -5.00 -27.95
N SER A 107 10.36 -4.81 -29.27
CA SER A 107 11.72 -4.74 -29.79
C SER A 107 12.47 -3.49 -29.29
N CYS A 108 11.78 -2.33 -29.17
CA CYS A 108 12.36 -1.11 -28.59
C CYS A 108 12.74 -1.30 -27.11
N ALA A 109 11.95 -2.02 -26.34
CA ALA A 109 12.30 -2.34 -24.96
C ALA A 109 13.43 -3.39 -24.90
N ALA A 110 13.34 -4.46 -25.69
CA ALA A 110 14.36 -5.51 -25.76
C ALA A 110 15.72 -5.00 -26.31
N TYR A 111 15.74 -3.86 -27.03
CA TYR A 111 16.96 -3.22 -27.53
C TYR A 111 17.97 -2.96 -26.41
N ILE A 112 17.51 -2.57 -25.22
CA ILE A 112 18.37 -2.34 -24.06
C ILE A 112 19.07 -3.65 -23.63
N TYR A 113 18.34 -4.78 -23.64
CA TYR A 113 18.91 -6.09 -23.36
C TYR A 113 19.90 -6.54 -24.44
N LEU A 114 19.52 -6.43 -25.72
CA LEU A 114 20.30 -6.92 -26.84
C LEU A 114 21.63 -6.17 -27.03
N LEU A 115 21.66 -4.89 -26.72
CA LEU A 115 22.82 -4.01 -26.91
C LEU A 115 23.36 -3.44 -25.59
N TYR A 116 23.12 -4.12 -24.47
CA TYR A 116 23.47 -3.65 -23.13
C TYR A 116 24.94 -3.18 -23.02
N ALA A 117 25.89 -4.04 -23.40
CA ALA A 117 27.31 -3.72 -23.36
C ALA A 117 27.65 -2.51 -24.27
N ALA A 118 27.17 -2.50 -25.53
CA ALA A 118 27.42 -1.41 -26.45
C ALA A 118 26.82 -0.08 -26.00
N LEU A 119 25.66 -0.08 -25.30
CA LEU A 119 25.04 1.13 -24.74
C LEU A 119 25.83 1.64 -23.52
N ALA A 120 26.37 0.73 -22.69
CA ALA A 120 27.22 1.08 -21.57
C ALA A 120 28.51 1.78 -22.05
N ASP A 121 29.16 1.27 -23.12
CA ASP A 121 30.39 1.85 -23.70
C ASP A 121 30.19 3.25 -24.29
N ARG A 122 28.94 3.61 -24.67
CA ARG A 122 28.61 4.93 -25.26
C ARG A 122 27.63 5.73 -24.43
N ALA A 123 27.64 5.55 -23.11
CA ALA A 123 26.77 6.29 -22.20
C ALA A 123 26.91 7.82 -22.41
N GLY A 124 25.79 8.51 -22.58
CA GLY A 124 25.76 9.97 -22.84
C GLY A 124 26.05 10.39 -24.29
N ALA A 125 26.45 9.47 -25.17
CA ALA A 125 26.74 9.73 -26.59
C ALA A 125 25.93 8.79 -27.52
N PRO A 126 24.57 8.88 -27.50
CA PRO A 126 23.73 7.96 -28.26
C PRO A 126 23.90 8.14 -29.78
N THR A 127 23.87 7.02 -30.50
CA THR A 127 23.83 7.02 -31.97
C THR A 127 22.45 7.44 -32.48
N THR A 128 22.31 7.75 -33.77
CA THR A 128 21.02 8.05 -34.38
C THR A 128 20.06 6.90 -34.26
N THR A 129 20.53 5.65 -34.35
CA THR A 129 19.71 4.45 -34.17
C THR A 129 19.16 4.36 -32.73
N ASP A 130 20.02 4.62 -31.72
CA ASP A 130 19.61 4.63 -30.31
C ASP A 130 18.49 5.65 -30.07
N LEU A 131 18.60 6.84 -30.67
CA LEU A 131 17.61 7.91 -30.57
C LEU A 131 16.30 7.55 -31.27
N VAL A 132 16.34 6.94 -32.46
CA VAL A 132 15.14 6.48 -33.17
C VAL A 132 14.41 5.41 -32.35
N VAL A 133 15.15 4.46 -31.80
CA VAL A 133 14.57 3.41 -30.95
C VAL A 133 13.97 4.02 -29.66
N ALA A 134 14.64 4.94 -29.01
CA ALA A 134 14.18 5.60 -27.80
C ALA A 134 12.89 6.42 -28.04
N VAL A 135 12.85 7.22 -29.14
CA VAL A 135 11.65 7.99 -29.50
C VAL A 135 10.48 7.06 -29.86
N CYS A 136 10.73 6.03 -30.65
CA CYS A 136 9.70 5.06 -31.04
C CYS A 136 9.18 4.29 -29.82
N GLY A 137 10.08 3.82 -28.96
CA GLY A 137 9.76 3.15 -27.72
C GLY A 137 8.94 4.02 -26.77
N MET A 138 9.31 5.29 -26.59
CA MET A 138 8.59 6.25 -25.78
C MET A 138 7.16 6.47 -26.29
N LEU A 139 6.97 6.71 -27.59
CA LEU A 139 5.65 6.90 -28.18
C LEU A 139 4.76 5.66 -28.04
N LEU A 140 5.34 4.47 -28.26
CA LEU A 140 4.61 3.22 -28.08
C LEU A 140 4.32 2.91 -26.61
N LEU A 141 5.19 3.26 -25.68
CA LEU A 141 4.91 3.16 -24.24
C LEU A 141 3.73 4.07 -23.84
N LEU A 142 3.70 5.31 -24.30
CA LEU A 142 2.58 6.23 -24.05
C LEU A 142 1.27 5.69 -24.64
N GLU A 143 1.30 5.12 -25.82
CA GLU A 143 0.12 4.49 -26.42
C GLU A 143 -0.30 3.20 -25.70
N ALA A 144 0.65 2.35 -25.28
CA ALA A 144 0.38 1.18 -24.43
C ALA A 144 -0.25 1.58 -23.09
N THR A 145 0.27 2.68 -22.47
CA THR A 145 -0.28 3.27 -21.26
C THR A 145 -1.73 3.72 -21.45
N ARG A 146 -2.01 4.44 -22.54
CA ARG A 146 -3.36 4.89 -22.89
C ARG A 146 -4.33 3.73 -23.06
N ARG A 147 -3.88 2.61 -23.63
CA ARG A 147 -4.72 1.42 -23.87
C ARG A 147 -4.99 0.63 -22.60
N ALA A 148 -3.95 0.34 -21.83
CA ALA A 148 -4.05 -0.51 -20.64
C ALA A 148 -4.65 0.21 -19.44
N LEU A 149 -4.36 1.51 -19.27
CA LEU A 149 -4.67 2.28 -18.05
C LEU A 149 -5.59 3.49 -18.31
N GLY A 150 -5.88 3.75 -19.57
CA GLY A 150 -6.62 4.95 -19.96
C GLY A 150 -5.73 6.19 -20.15
N PRO A 151 -6.34 7.33 -20.54
CA PRO A 151 -5.62 8.54 -20.92
C PRO A 151 -4.92 9.29 -19.76
N PRO A 152 -5.35 9.24 -18.49
CA PRO A 152 -4.79 10.14 -17.47
C PRO A 152 -3.28 10.04 -17.29
N LEU A 153 -2.73 8.83 -17.10
CA LEU A 153 -1.28 8.65 -16.94
C LEU A 153 -0.49 9.06 -18.19
N MET A 154 -1.00 8.73 -19.36
CA MET A 154 -0.39 9.15 -20.63
C MET A 154 -0.33 10.69 -20.74
N VAL A 155 -1.41 11.40 -20.34
CA VAL A 155 -1.44 12.87 -20.33
C VAL A 155 -0.43 13.43 -19.34
N VAL A 156 -0.35 12.88 -18.12
CA VAL A 156 0.65 13.29 -17.12
C VAL A 156 2.07 13.14 -17.70
N CYS A 157 2.40 11.97 -18.25
CA CYS A 157 3.72 11.75 -18.88
C CYS A 157 3.99 12.74 -20.03
N ALA A 158 2.99 13.01 -20.89
CA ALA A 158 3.11 13.96 -21.98
C ALA A 158 3.35 15.39 -21.47
N VAL A 159 2.68 15.81 -20.39
CA VAL A 159 2.89 17.13 -19.75
C VAL A 159 4.32 17.24 -19.19
N PHE A 160 4.82 16.20 -18.52
CA PHE A 160 6.18 16.20 -17.99
C PHE A 160 7.25 16.20 -19.11
N LEU A 161 7.03 15.45 -20.19
CA LEU A 161 7.90 15.52 -21.38
C LEU A 161 7.84 16.90 -22.03
N PHE A 162 6.66 17.48 -22.18
CA PHE A 162 6.49 18.85 -22.67
C PHE A 162 7.27 19.84 -21.80
N TYR A 163 7.13 19.74 -20.48
CA TYR A 163 7.87 20.55 -19.53
C TYR A 163 9.40 20.41 -19.74
N THR A 164 9.91 19.20 -19.92
CA THR A 164 11.33 18.93 -20.16
C THR A 164 11.87 19.69 -21.39
N PHE A 165 11.10 19.74 -22.49
CA PHE A 165 11.54 20.42 -23.73
C PHE A 165 11.35 21.93 -23.67
N PHE A 166 10.25 22.40 -23.06
CA PHE A 166 9.87 23.81 -23.10
C PHE A 166 10.24 24.60 -21.84
N GLY A 167 11.16 24.08 -21.01
CA GLY A 167 11.62 24.70 -19.77
C GLY A 167 11.92 26.21 -19.85
N PRO A 168 12.64 26.71 -20.88
CA PRO A 168 12.93 28.15 -21.01
C PRO A 168 11.70 29.04 -21.28
N HIS A 169 10.58 28.48 -21.67
CA HIS A 169 9.36 29.18 -21.98
C HIS A 169 8.31 29.06 -20.84
N MET A 170 8.68 28.42 -19.74
CA MET A 170 7.80 28.27 -18.55
C MET A 170 7.81 29.58 -17.75
N PRO A 171 6.77 29.78 -16.89
CA PRO A 171 6.77 30.87 -15.90
C PRO A 171 8.05 30.82 -15.03
N ASP A 172 8.54 31.99 -14.61
CA ASP A 172 9.81 32.12 -13.89
C ASP A 172 9.97 31.18 -12.73
N VAL A 173 8.88 30.93 -11.97
CA VAL A 173 8.85 30.02 -10.81
C VAL A 173 9.23 28.58 -11.15
N ILE A 174 8.89 28.09 -12.36
CA ILE A 174 9.14 26.72 -12.81
C ILE A 174 10.04 26.65 -14.05
N ALA A 175 10.67 27.77 -14.40
CA ALA A 175 11.56 27.86 -15.56
C ALA A 175 12.84 27.04 -15.31
N HIS A 176 13.33 26.39 -16.37
CA HIS A 176 14.60 25.68 -16.34
C HIS A 176 15.25 25.72 -17.73
N LYS A 177 16.53 25.29 -17.84
CA LYS A 177 17.33 25.41 -19.07
C LYS A 177 16.79 24.65 -20.29
N GLY A 178 15.77 23.76 -20.07
CA GLY A 178 15.30 22.84 -21.09
C GLY A 178 16.34 21.73 -21.39
N ALA A 179 15.91 20.72 -22.14
CA ALA A 179 16.80 19.65 -22.58
C ALA A 179 16.61 19.35 -24.07
N SER A 180 17.72 19.02 -24.75
CA SER A 180 17.68 18.57 -26.15
C SER A 180 17.01 17.21 -26.27
N LEU A 181 16.49 16.87 -27.46
CA LEU A 181 15.92 15.56 -27.75
C LEU A 181 16.90 14.43 -27.40
N SER A 182 18.16 14.56 -27.76
CA SER A 182 19.20 13.57 -27.48
C SER A 182 19.39 13.38 -25.99
N LYS A 183 19.50 14.47 -25.20
CA LYS A 183 19.62 14.40 -23.73
C LYS A 183 18.41 13.81 -23.08
N THR A 184 17.21 14.25 -23.50
CA THR A 184 15.94 13.73 -22.94
C THR A 184 15.77 12.24 -23.22
N MET A 185 15.95 11.79 -24.46
CA MET A 185 15.77 10.38 -24.83
C MET A 185 16.87 9.49 -24.24
N SER A 186 18.08 9.96 -24.13
CA SER A 186 19.16 9.25 -23.43
C SER A 186 18.79 9.02 -21.97
N HIS A 187 18.41 10.08 -21.26
CA HIS A 187 18.04 10.02 -19.85
C HIS A 187 16.78 9.19 -19.60
N GLN A 188 15.74 9.34 -20.42
CA GLN A 188 14.45 8.69 -20.20
C GLN A 188 14.40 7.23 -20.65
N TRP A 189 15.11 6.84 -21.74
CA TRP A 189 14.97 5.52 -22.35
C TRP A 189 16.26 4.69 -22.33
N LEU A 190 17.43 5.31 -22.46
CA LEU A 190 18.68 4.56 -22.61
C LEU A 190 19.44 4.34 -21.29
N THR A 191 18.95 4.94 -20.18
CA THR A 191 19.51 4.79 -18.84
C THR A 191 18.46 4.27 -17.85
N THR A 192 18.86 4.06 -16.60
CA THR A 192 18.00 3.64 -15.50
C THR A 192 17.37 4.81 -14.73
N GLU A 193 17.44 6.03 -15.26
CA GLU A 193 16.90 7.23 -14.61
C GLU A 193 15.41 7.47 -14.93
N GLY A 194 14.94 6.98 -16.08
CA GLY A 194 13.57 7.16 -16.54
C GLY A 194 12.78 5.86 -16.57
N VAL A 195 12.39 5.43 -17.77
CA VAL A 195 11.51 4.27 -18.02
C VAL A 195 12.03 2.98 -17.37
N PHE A 196 13.34 2.73 -17.48
CA PHE A 196 13.97 1.53 -16.88
C PHE A 196 14.47 1.78 -15.45
N GLY A 197 13.91 2.77 -14.76
CA GLY A 197 14.30 3.19 -13.43
C GLY A 197 13.81 2.24 -12.31
N VAL A 198 13.90 2.77 -11.08
CA VAL A 198 13.59 2.03 -9.85
C VAL A 198 12.17 1.45 -9.87
N ALA A 199 11.18 2.19 -10.36
CA ALA A 199 9.79 1.75 -10.36
C ALA A 199 9.59 0.47 -11.19
N LEU A 200 10.14 0.40 -12.39
CA LEU A 200 10.11 -0.79 -13.23
C LEU A 200 10.98 -1.92 -12.62
N GLY A 201 12.08 -1.56 -11.95
CA GLY A 201 12.93 -2.51 -11.23
C GLY A 201 12.16 -3.28 -10.16
N VAL A 202 11.41 -2.56 -9.32
CA VAL A 202 10.55 -3.16 -8.29
C VAL A 202 9.46 -4.05 -8.90
N SER A 203 8.84 -3.59 -10.03
CA SER A 203 7.88 -4.40 -10.78
C SER A 203 8.49 -5.73 -11.24
N THR A 204 9.73 -5.70 -11.73
CA THR A 204 10.45 -6.84 -12.27
C THR A 204 10.96 -7.78 -11.16
N SER A 205 11.54 -7.24 -10.08
CA SER A 205 12.27 -8.05 -9.11
C SER A 205 11.37 -8.81 -8.13
N PHE A 206 10.23 -8.26 -7.74
CA PHE A 206 9.38 -8.93 -6.74
C PHE A 206 7.88 -8.69 -6.85
N VAL A 207 7.37 -7.56 -7.36
CA VAL A 207 5.92 -7.34 -7.47
C VAL A 207 5.26 -8.43 -8.33
N PHE A 208 5.89 -8.80 -9.44
CA PHE A 208 5.39 -9.87 -10.30
C PHE A 208 5.15 -11.17 -9.55
N LEU A 209 6.10 -11.57 -8.70
CA LEU A 209 6.01 -12.82 -7.94
C LEU A 209 4.90 -12.79 -6.90
N PHE A 210 4.70 -11.65 -6.23
CA PHE A 210 3.59 -11.48 -5.28
C PHE A 210 2.22 -11.54 -5.97
N VAL A 211 2.09 -10.90 -7.14
CA VAL A 211 0.86 -10.97 -7.95
C VAL A 211 0.62 -12.41 -8.44
N LEU A 212 1.68 -13.09 -8.86
CA LEU A 212 1.61 -14.48 -9.29
C LEU A 212 1.21 -15.42 -8.15
N PHE A 213 1.80 -15.23 -6.97
CA PHE A 213 1.46 -15.95 -5.74
C PHE A 213 -0.04 -15.77 -5.40
N GLY A 214 -0.53 -14.53 -5.45
CA GLY A 214 -1.94 -14.22 -5.22
C GLY A 214 -2.87 -14.93 -6.22
N ALA A 215 -2.55 -14.87 -7.51
CA ALA A 215 -3.32 -15.53 -8.56
C ALA A 215 -3.37 -17.06 -8.40
N LEU A 216 -2.27 -17.69 -8.01
CA LEU A 216 -2.23 -19.13 -7.73
C LEU A 216 -3.03 -19.49 -6.48
N LEU A 217 -2.98 -18.69 -5.43
CA LEU A 217 -3.72 -18.93 -4.19
C LEU A 217 -5.23 -18.79 -4.41
N GLU A 218 -5.64 -17.83 -5.24
CA GLU A 218 -7.04 -17.66 -5.66
C GLU A 218 -7.51 -18.86 -6.51
N GLN A 219 -6.70 -19.28 -7.48
CA GLN A 219 -6.98 -20.45 -8.33
C GLN A 219 -7.12 -21.74 -7.52
N ALA A 220 -6.39 -21.88 -6.42
CA ALA A 220 -6.53 -23.00 -5.49
C ALA A 220 -7.85 -23.03 -4.71
N GLY A 221 -8.58 -21.90 -4.65
CA GLY A 221 -9.86 -21.78 -3.96
C GLY A 221 -9.78 -21.14 -2.57
N ALA A 222 -8.68 -20.48 -2.23
CA ALA A 222 -8.50 -19.80 -0.94
C ALA A 222 -9.51 -18.66 -0.73
N GLY A 223 -9.89 -17.93 -1.79
CA GLY A 223 -10.88 -16.85 -1.71
C GLY A 223 -12.22 -17.34 -1.17
N ASN A 224 -12.78 -18.44 -1.74
CA ASN A 224 -14.02 -19.05 -1.26
C ASN A 224 -13.91 -19.54 0.21
N TYR A 225 -12.77 -20.12 0.58
CA TYR A 225 -12.50 -20.52 1.96
C TYR A 225 -12.56 -19.34 2.93
N PHE A 226 -11.91 -18.23 2.61
CA PHE A 226 -11.89 -17.04 3.46
C PHE A 226 -13.27 -16.42 3.63
N ILE A 227 -14.06 -16.33 2.55
CA ILE A 227 -15.45 -15.86 2.60
C ILE A 227 -16.26 -16.73 3.55
N LYS A 228 -16.22 -18.05 3.39
CA LYS A 228 -17.00 -18.98 4.23
C LYS A 228 -16.58 -18.98 5.70
N VAL A 229 -15.27 -18.85 5.97
CA VAL A 229 -14.76 -18.70 7.34
C VAL A 229 -15.30 -17.42 7.98
N ALA A 230 -15.17 -16.27 7.29
CA ALA A 230 -15.68 -15.00 7.80
C ALA A 230 -17.19 -15.06 8.09
N PHE A 231 -17.96 -15.65 7.17
CA PHE A 231 -19.41 -15.85 7.34
C PHE A 231 -19.76 -16.73 8.53
N SER A 232 -19.07 -17.84 8.68
CA SER A 232 -19.31 -18.78 9.78
C SER A 232 -19.07 -18.15 11.16
N LEU A 233 -18.06 -17.25 11.23
CA LEU A 233 -17.66 -16.58 12.46
C LEU A 233 -18.54 -15.38 12.81
N LEU A 234 -18.90 -14.56 11.81
CA LEU A 234 -19.48 -13.23 12.02
C LEU A 234 -20.95 -13.11 11.63
N GLY A 235 -21.49 -14.02 10.81
CA GLY A 235 -22.84 -13.92 10.26
C GLY A 235 -23.98 -13.85 11.29
N HIS A 236 -23.76 -14.35 12.51
CA HIS A 236 -24.74 -14.34 13.60
C HIS A 236 -24.83 -12.99 14.34
N PHE A 237 -23.87 -12.10 14.17
CA PHE A 237 -23.94 -10.77 14.77
C PHE A 237 -24.94 -9.87 14.04
N ARG A 238 -25.43 -8.84 14.70
CA ARG A 238 -26.24 -7.80 14.08
C ARG A 238 -25.48 -7.16 12.91
N GLY A 239 -26.07 -7.17 11.71
CA GLY A 239 -25.37 -6.81 10.47
C GLY A 239 -24.24 -7.79 10.10
N GLY A 240 -24.34 -9.05 10.55
CA GLY A 240 -23.32 -10.08 10.43
C GLY A 240 -22.80 -10.31 9.01
N PRO A 241 -23.67 -10.44 8.00
CA PRO A 241 -23.22 -10.58 6.62
C PRO A 241 -22.30 -9.45 6.15
N ALA A 242 -22.61 -8.19 6.45
CA ALA A 242 -21.76 -7.07 6.07
C ALA A 242 -20.43 -7.03 6.86
N LYS A 243 -20.43 -7.42 8.14
CA LYS A 243 -19.18 -7.58 8.91
C LYS A 243 -18.33 -8.72 8.37
N ALA A 244 -18.97 -9.82 7.99
CA ALA A 244 -18.30 -10.95 7.35
C ALA A 244 -17.71 -10.56 6.00
N ALA A 245 -18.41 -9.74 5.21
CA ALA A 245 -17.91 -9.18 3.96
C ALA A 245 -16.62 -8.36 4.19
N VAL A 246 -16.61 -7.47 5.20
CA VAL A 246 -15.42 -6.67 5.54
C VAL A 246 -14.23 -7.57 5.89
N VAL A 247 -14.43 -8.60 6.71
CA VAL A 247 -13.34 -9.50 7.11
C VAL A 247 -12.92 -10.41 5.96
N ALA A 248 -13.85 -10.93 5.15
CA ALA A 248 -13.56 -11.74 3.98
C ALA A 248 -12.75 -10.94 2.94
N SER A 249 -13.20 -9.72 2.65
CA SER A 249 -12.50 -8.81 1.74
C SER A 249 -11.10 -8.43 2.27
N GLY A 250 -10.96 -8.27 3.59
CA GLY A 250 -9.66 -8.09 4.22
C GLY A 250 -8.73 -9.30 4.06
N MET A 251 -9.26 -10.51 4.23
CA MET A 251 -8.47 -11.74 4.05
C MET A 251 -8.09 -12.00 2.59
N THR A 252 -8.98 -11.70 1.64
CA THR A 252 -8.65 -11.76 0.20
C THR A 252 -7.75 -10.61 -0.23
N GLY A 253 -7.89 -9.44 0.36
CA GLY A 253 -6.99 -8.30 0.16
C GLY A 253 -5.53 -8.59 0.55
N LEU A 254 -5.30 -9.50 1.53
CA LEU A 254 -3.96 -10.04 1.84
C LEU A 254 -3.30 -10.71 0.62
N ILE A 255 -4.05 -11.03 -0.42
CA ILE A 255 -3.63 -11.84 -1.56
C ILE A 255 -3.63 -11.04 -2.86
N SER A 256 -4.69 -10.27 -3.12
CA SER A 256 -4.94 -9.67 -4.43
C SER A 256 -4.15 -8.39 -4.68
N GLY A 257 -3.88 -7.59 -3.65
CA GLY A 257 -3.19 -6.29 -3.77
C GLY A 257 -3.92 -5.24 -4.64
N SER A 258 -5.08 -5.55 -5.22
CA SER A 258 -5.91 -4.67 -6.06
C SER A 258 -7.30 -4.53 -5.48
N SER A 259 -7.76 -3.28 -5.29
CA SER A 259 -9.12 -2.98 -4.81
C SER A 259 -10.19 -3.47 -5.78
N ILE A 260 -9.98 -3.27 -7.07
CA ILE A 260 -10.94 -3.64 -8.13
C ILE A 260 -11.08 -5.16 -8.21
N ALA A 261 -9.95 -5.88 -8.29
CA ALA A 261 -9.96 -7.34 -8.31
C ALA A 261 -10.61 -7.92 -7.05
N ASN A 262 -10.35 -7.32 -5.89
CA ASN A 262 -10.95 -7.76 -4.62
C ASN A 262 -12.47 -7.52 -4.58
N VAL A 263 -12.96 -6.35 -5.06
CA VAL A 263 -14.40 -6.08 -5.20
C VAL A 263 -15.09 -7.13 -6.07
N VAL A 264 -14.45 -7.59 -7.13
CA VAL A 264 -15.05 -8.60 -8.02
C VAL A 264 -15.04 -9.98 -7.40
N THR A 265 -13.90 -10.39 -6.85
CA THR A 265 -13.75 -11.71 -6.23
C THR A 265 -14.68 -11.90 -5.03
N THR A 266 -14.74 -10.92 -4.13
CA THR A 266 -15.55 -11.02 -2.92
C THR A 266 -16.96 -10.45 -3.08
N GLY A 267 -17.10 -9.34 -3.80
CA GLY A 267 -18.35 -8.61 -3.92
C GLY A 267 -19.44 -9.36 -4.68
N THR A 268 -19.08 -10.24 -5.63
CA THR A 268 -20.04 -11.12 -6.33
C THR A 268 -20.84 -12.00 -5.37
N PHE A 269 -20.24 -12.38 -4.23
CA PHE A 269 -20.87 -13.16 -3.17
C PHE A 269 -21.41 -12.28 -2.04
N THR A 270 -20.63 -11.31 -1.58
CA THR A 270 -20.92 -10.53 -0.37
C THR A 270 -22.00 -9.49 -0.60
N ILE A 271 -22.02 -8.80 -1.75
CA ILE A 271 -23.02 -7.76 -2.07
C ILE A 271 -24.44 -8.34 -2.14
N PRO A 272 -24.73 -9.40 -2.92
CA PRO A 272 -26.05 -10.03 -2.91
C PRO A 272 -26.50 -10.45 -1.51
N LEU A 273 -25.58 -10.95 -0.71
CA LEU A 273 -25.84 -11.41 0.65
C LEU A 273 -26.19 -10.25 1.60
N MET A 274 -25.46 -9.13 1.51
CA MET A 274 -25.79 -7.91 2.27
C MET A 274 -27.17 -7.35 1.89
N LYS A 275 -27.53 -7.38 0.61
CA LYS A 275 -28.86 -6.96 0.13
C LYS A 275 -29.96 -7.82 0.71
N ARG A 276 -29.78 -9.14 0.77
CA ARG A 276 -30.77 -10.08 1.33
C ARG A 276 -31.07 -9.85 2.82
N VAL A 277 -30.11 -9.39 3.60
CA VAL A 277 -30.31 -9.05 5.02
C VAL A 277 -30.79 -7.62 5.24
N GLY A 278 -31.09 -6.87 4.15
CA GLY A 278 -31.76 -5.58 4.21
C GLY A 278 -30.85 -4.36 3.99
N PHE A 279 -29.57 -4.53 3.61
CA PHE A 279 -28.76 -3.40 3.18
C PHE A 279 -29.28 -2.84 1.85
N PRO A 280 -29.45 -1.51 1.72
CA PRO A 280 -29.70 -0.88 0.42
C PRO A 280 -28.56 -1.20 -0.55
N ALA A 281 -28.86 -1.39 -1.83
CA ALA A 281 -27.92 -1.81 -2.85
C ALA A 281 -26.64 -0.94 -2.88
N TYR A 282 -26.79 0.40 -2.91
CA TYR A 282 -25.66 1.33 -2.90
C TYR A 282 -24.81 1.25 -1.62
N LYS A 283 -25.42 0.95 -0.46
CA LYS A 283 -24.66 0.76 0.79
C LYS A 283 -23.93 -0.58 0.83
N ALA A 284 -24.54 -1.64 0.29
CA ALA A 284 -23.88 -2.93 0.15
C ALA A 284 -22.64 -2.83 -0.76
N GLY A 285 -22.78 -2.16 -1.91
CA GLY A 285 -21.65 -1.84 -2.76
C GLY A 285 -20.58 -0.98 -2.06
N ALA A 286 -20.99 0.05 -1.34
CA ALA A 286 -20.08 0.94 -0.61
C ALA A 286 -19.29 0.23 0.51
N VAL A 287 -19.88 -0.72 1.23
CA VAL A 287 -19.18 -1.54 2.23
C VAL A 287 -18.09 -2.38 1.57
N GLU A 288 -18.40 -2.98 0.43
CA GLU A 288 -17.44 -3.80 -0.31
C GLU A 288 -16.30 -2.96 -0.88
N VAL A 289 -16.60 -1.78 -1.45
CA VAL A 289 -15.59 -0.81 -1.90
C VAL A 289 -14.62 -0.48 -0.77
N ALA A 290 -15.14 0.01 0.36
CA ALA A 290 -14.33 0.41 1.51
C ALA A 290 -13.52 -0.75 2.13
N ALA A 291 -14.04 -1.99 2.06
CA ALA A 291 -13.32 -3.16 2.54
C ALA A 291 -12.19 -3.58 1.59
N SER A 292 -12.46 -3.53 0.29
CA SER A 292 -11.50 -3.91 -0.76
C SER A 292 -10.36 -2.91 -0.88
N THR A 293 -10.65 -1.61 -0.75
CA THR A 293 -9.65 -0.53 -0.72
C THR A 293 -8.71 -0.70 0.48
N ASN A 294 -9.25 -1.02 1.65
CA ASN A 294 -8.44 -1.35 2.82
C ASN A 294 -7.55 -2.59 2.63
N GLY A 295 -7.92 -3.50 1.74
CA GLY A 295 -7.11 -4.68 1.39
C GLY A 295 -5.71 -4.30 0.89
N GLN A 296 -5.60 -3.22 0.12
CA GLN A 296 -4.31 -2.71 -0.37
C GLN A 296 -3.37 -2.22 0.74
N LEU A 297 -3.92 -1.87 1.92
CA LEU A 297 -3.15 -1.43 3.09
C LEU A 297 -2.69 -2.61 3.95
N THR A 298 -3.17 -3.82 3.69
CA THR A 298 -3.06 -4.94 4.63
C THR A 298 -1.83 -5.80 4.37
N PRO A 299 -0.85 -5.82 5.30
CA PRO A 299 0.29 -6.74 5.19
C PRO A 299 -0.15 -8.23 5.19
N PRO A 300 0.60 -9.15 4.60
CA PRO A 300 1.98 -8.98 4.11
C PRO A 300 2.12 -8.58 2.64
N ILE A 301 1.11 -8.68 1.78
CA ILE A 301 1.29 -8.42 0.35
C ILE A 301 1.04 -6.95 0.03
N MET A 302 -0.04 -6.35 0.53
CA MET A 302 -0.41 -4.95 0.29
C MET A 302 -0.58 -4.62 -1.22
N GLY A 303 -0.82 -3.37 -1.57
CA GLY A 303 -0.78 -2.90 -2.94
C GLY A 303 0.65 -2.77 -3.47
N ALA A 304 0.82 -2.85 -4.79
CA ALA A 304 2.15 -2.83 -5.45
C ALA A 304 3.00 -1.60 -5.07
N ALA A 305 2.38 -0.47 -4.72
CA ALA A 305 3.06 0.74 -4.25
C ALA A 305 3.84 0.54 -2.94
N ALA A 306 3.41 -0.37 -2.06
CA ALA A 306 4.10 -0.63 -0.80
C ALA A 306 5.50 -1.24 -1.01
N PHE A 307 5.69 -1.98 -2.09
CA PHE A 307 6.99 -2.52 -2.45
C PHE A 307 7.98 -1.45 -2.91
N LEU A 308 7.48 -0.38 -3.55
CA LEU A 308 8.30 0.76 -3.96
C LEU A 308 8.86 1.53 -2.76
N MET A 309 8.18 1.49 -1.60
CA MET A 309 8.68 2.12 -0.38
C MET A 309 10.03 1.54 0.08
N VAL A 310 10.32 0.27 -0.22
CA VAL A 310 11.61 -0.36 0.10
C VAL A 310 12.76 0.43 -0.54
N GLU A 311 12.61 0.76 -1.80
CA GLU A 311 13.65 1.47 -2.56
C GLU A 311 13.64 2.99 -2.30
N TYR A 312 12.45 3.61 -2.22
CA TYR A 312 12.34 5.07 -2.06
C TYR A 312 12.66 5.53 -0.63
N VAL A 313 12.41 4.70 0.37
CA VAL A 313 12.70 5.01 1.78
C VAL A 313 14.05 4.41 2.22
N GLY A 314 14.55 3.40 1.52
CA GLY A 314 15.79 2.71 1.86
C GLY A 314 15.68 1.80 3.09
N ILE A 315 14.50 1.20 3.31
CA ILE A 315 14.24 0.28 4.45
C ILE A 315 13.86 -1.12 3.98
N SER A 316 14.01 -2.10 4.85
CA SER A 316 13.61 -3.48 4.52
C SER A 316 12.09 -3.60 4.37
N TYR A 317 11.62 -4.54 3.53
CA TYR A 317 10.18 -4.78 3.35
C TYR A 317 9.47 -5.16 4.66
N ILE A 318 10.18 -5.80 5.57
CA ILE A 318 9.63 -6.16 6.88
C ILE A 318 9.38 -4.94 7.76
N GLU A 319 10.20 -3.89 7.60
CA GLU A 319 9.97 -2.61 8.29
C GLU A 319 8.76 -1.90 7.69
N VAL A 320 8.58 -1.94 6.37
CA VAL A 320 7.35 -1.44 5.71
C VAL A 320 6.13 -2.17 6.27
N ILE A 321 6.15 -3.51 6.33
CA ILE A 321 5.09 -4.32 6.94
C ILE A 321 4.82 -3.89 8.38
N LYS A 322 5.86 -3.73 9.20
CA LYS A 322 5.74 -3.30 10.59
C LYS A 322 5.03 -1.96 10.69
N HIS A 323 5.44 -0.98 9.90
CA HIS A 323 4.85 0.36 9.92
C HIS A 323 3.40 0.40 9.39
N ALA A 324 3.05 -0.45 8.43
CA ALA A 324 1.70 -0.55 7.88
C ALA A 324 0.71 -1.31 8.79
N PHE A 325 1.20 -2.22 9.66
CA PHE A 325 0.38 -3.20 10.37
C PHE A 325 -0.67 -2.57 11.29
N LEU A 326 -0.24 -1.69 12.20
CA LEU A 326 -1.14 -1.11 13.19
C LEU A 326 -2.20 -0.18 12.56
N PRO A 327 -1.86 0.76 11.64
CA PRO A 327 -2.86 1.56 10.94
C PRO A 327 -3.89 0.73 10.16
N ALA A 328 -3.46 -0.34 9.49
CA ALA A 328 -4.37 -1.22 8.76
C ALA A 328 -5.40 -1.90 9.70
N ILE A 329 -4.95 -2.47 10.82
CA ILE A 329 -5.83 -3.11 11.80
C ILE A 329 -6.84 -2.09 12.37
N ILE A 330 -6.40 -0.90 12.76
CA ILE A 330 -7.26 0.15 13.29
C ILE A 330 -8.32 0.54 12.24
N SER A 331 -7.94 0.66 10.97
CA SER A 331 -8.86 0.95 9.87
C SER A 331 -9.94 -0.12 9.71
N TYR A 332 -9.58 -1.42 9.77
CA TYR A 332 -10.56 -2.51 9.72
C TYR A 332 -11.49 -2.54 10.93
N ILE A 333 -10.98 -2.34 12.14
CA ILE A 333 -11.81 -2.26 13.35
C ILE A 333 -12.84 -1.13 13.20
N ALA A 334 -12.41 0.02 12.69
CA ALA A 334 -13.30 1.15 12.44
C ALA A 334 -14.36 0.84 11.37
N LEU A 335 -14.00 0.16 10.28
CA LEU A 335 -14.95 -0.22 9.24
C LEU A 335 -15.99 -1.22 9.75
N VAL A 336 -15.57 -2.24 10.48
CA VAL A 336 -16.49 -3.19 11.12
C VAL A 336 -17.46 -2.47 12.07
N TYR A 337 -16.97 -1.42 12.76
CA TYR A 337 -17.81 -0.61 13.64
C TYR A 337 -18.77 0.29 12.85
N ILE A 338 -18.34 0.93 11.76
CA ILE A 338 -19.23 1.69 10.85
C ILE A 338 -20.36 0.81 10.35
N VAL A 339 -20.04 -0.39 9.86
CA VAL A 339 -21.05 -1.38 9.42
C VAL A 339 -21.98 -1.80 10.56
N HIS A 340 -21.46 -1.89 11.79
CA HIS A 340 -22.28 -2.15 12.98
C HIS A 340 -23.26 -1.00 13.25
N LEU A 341 -22.81 0.24 13.16
CA LEU A 341 -23.66 1.43 13.34
C LEU A 341 -24.74 1.51 12.25
N GLU A 342 -24.41 1.18 11.00
CA GLU A 342 -25.37 1.11 9.91
C GLU A 342 -26.45 0.04 10.16
N ALA A 343 -26.05 -1.14 10.65
CA ALA A 343 -26.97 -2.20 11.02
C ALA A 343 -27.87 -1.81 12.22
N LEU A 344 -27.34 -1.01 13.16
CA LEU A 344 -28.12 -0.48 14.28
C LEU A 344 -29.16 0.56 13.82
N LYS A 345 -28.76 1.46 12.90
CA LYS A 345 -29.67 2.48 12.30
C LYS A 345 -30.84 1.82 11.57
N ALA A 346 -30.59 0.70 10.91
CA ALA A 346 -31.60 -0.04 10.13
C ALA A 346 -32.32 -1.15 10.92
N ASP A 347 -32.08 -1.24 12.23
CA ASP A 347 -32.60 -2.27 13.15
C ASP A 347 -32.48 -3.72 12.63
N MET A 348 -31.38 -3.98 11.94
CA MET A 348 -31.11 -5.32 11.39
C MET A 348 -30.84 -6.33 12.48
N GLN A 349 -31.23 -7.58 12.24
CA GLN A 349 -30.96 -8.71 13.13
C GLN A 349 -29.81 -9.57 12.59
N GLY A 350 -29.16 -10.34 13.43
CA GLY A 350 -28.20 -11.36 13.03
C GLY A 350 -28.88 -12.62 12.50
N LEU A 351 -28.19 -13.40 11.70
CA LEU A 351 -28.69 -14.69 11.24
C LEU A 351 -28.70 -15.71 12.39
N PRO A 352 -29.68 -16.64 12.45
CA PRO A 352 -29.76 -17.62 13.52
C PRO A 352 -28.53 -18.54 13.53
N ARG A 353 -28.03 -18.82 14.72
CA ARG A 353 -26.89 -19.71 14.95
C ARG A 353 -27.40 -21.13 15.23
N ARG A 354 -26.82 -22.16 14.57
CA ARG A 354 -27.15 -23.58 14.87
C ARG A 354 -26.77 -23.95 16.29
N THR A 355 -25.64 -23.51 16.79
CA THR A 355 -25.14 -23.81 18.14
C THR A 355 -25.02 -22.55 18.97
N LYS A 356 -25.74 -22.46 20.09
CA LYS A 356 -25.60 -21.35 21.03
C LYS A 356 -24.42 -21.64 21.97
N ARG A 357 -23.37 -20.82 21.89
CA ARG A 357 -22.24 -20.84 22.83
C ARG A 357 -22.39 -19.72 23.85
N THR A 358 -22.05 -20.01 25.11
CA THR A 358 -21.95 -18.98 26.14
C THR A 358 -20.73 -18.06 25.86
N LEU A 359 -20.76 -16.85 26.43
CA LEU A 359 -19.60 -15.92 26.33
C LEU A 359 -18.30 -16.57 26.85
N ALA A 360 -18.39 -17.30 27.96
CA ALA A 360 -17.27 -18.04 28.54
C ALA A 360 -16.72 -19.11 27.60
N GLN A 361 -17.58 -19.91 26.97
CA GLN A 361 -17.16 -20.89 25.97
C GLN A 361 -16.51 -20.24 24.73
N SER A 362 -17.03 -19.09 24.28
CA SER A 362 -16.46 -18.35 23.17
C SER A 362 -15.08 -17.79 23.52
N LEU A 363 -14.93 -17.26 24.74
CA LEU A 363 -13.65 -16.76 25.24
C LEU A 363 -12.61 -17.88 25.40
N ILE A 364 -13.01 -19.03 25.93
CA ILE A 364 -12.12 -20.21 26.06
C ILE A 364 -11.65 -20.65 24.69
N VAL A 365 -12.55 -20.77 23.71
CA VAL A 365 -12.15 -21.16 22.33
C VAL A 365 -11.19 -20.12 21.73
N PHE A 366 -11.47 -18.83 21.89
CA PHE A 366 -10.59 -17.76 21.42
C PHE A 366 -9.20 -17.86 22.06
N LEU A 367 -9.13 -17.94 23.39
CA LEU A 367 -7.86 -18.09 24.12
C LEU A 367 -7.11 -19.37 23.73
N THR A 368 -7.82 -20.50 23.57
CA THR A 368 -7.20 -21.76 23.13
C THR A 368 -6.59 -21.62 21.73
N VAL A 369 -7.28 -20.95 20.79
CA VAL A 369 -6.76 -20.72 19.46
C VAL A 369 -5.54 -19.79 19.51
N VAL A 370 -5.62 -18.67 20.24
CA VAL A 370 -4.50 -17.70 20.34
C VAL A 370 -3.28 -18.34 21.00
N ILE A 371 -3.47 -18.97 22.16
CA ILE A 371 -2.37 -19.62 22.89
C ILE A 371 -1.81 -20.80 22.09
N GLY A 372 -2.68 -21.62 21.48
CA GLY A 372 -2.26 -22.74 20.64
C GLY A 372 -1.44 -22.29 19.42
N THR A 373 -1.86 -21.20 18.76
CA THR A 373 -1.10 -20.61 17.65
C THR A 373 0.25 -20.07 18.13
N MET A 374 0.27 -19.37 19.28
CA MET A 374 1.50 -18.83 19.86
C MET A 374 2.50 -19.94 20.23
N VAL A 375 2.00 -20.99 20.91
CA VAL A 375 2.84 -22.17 21.24
C VAL A 375 3.34 -22.86 19.99
N LEU A 376 2.48 -23.06 18.99
CA LEU A 376 2.89 -23.65 17.72
C LEU A 376 3.99 -22.82 17.02
N THR A 377 3.83 -21.49 17.00
CA THR A 377 4.83 -20.58 16.43
C THR A 377 6.18 -20.71 17.14
N VAL A 378 6.17 -20.76 18.48
CA VAL A 378 7.39 -20.95 19.31
C VAL A 378 8.04 -22.30 19.02
N VAL A 379 7.25 -23.38 18.99
CA VAL A 379 7.75 -24.74 18.70
C VAL A 379 8.34 -24.82 17.28
N VAL A 380 7.68 -24.25 16.29
CA VAL A 380 8.20 -24.23 14.91
C VAL A 380 9.47 -23.40 14.84
N TYR A 381 9.51 -22.22 15.45
CA TYR A 381 10.66 -21.32 15.44
C TYR A 381 11.91 -21.98 16.05
N TYR A 382 11.80 -22.48 17.27
CA TYR A 382 12.94 -23.17 17.93
C TYR A 382 13.24 -24.53 17.28
N GLY A 383 12.22 -25.27 16.85
CA GLY A 383 12.39 -26.57 16.17
C GLY A 383 13.20 -26.45 14.88
N ILE A 384 12.86 -25.46 14.02
CA ILE A 384 13.64 -25.20 12.80
C ILE A 384 15.04 -24.70 13.16
N GLY A 385 15.19 -23.86 14.20
CA GLY A 385 16.50 -23.42 14.69
C GLY A 385 17.39 -24.62 15.10
N TRP A 386 16.85 -25.57 15.83
CA TRP A 386 17.57 -26.78 16.23
C TRP A 386 17.93 -27.67 15.02
N ILE A 387 17.03 -27.81 14.04
CA ILE A 387 17.31 -28.52 12.78
C ILE A 387 18.49 -27.88 12.06
N LYS A 388 18.55 -26.56 11.98
CA LYS A 388 19.67 -25.84 11.33
C LYS A 388 20.99 -26.08 12.04
N VAL A 389 21.00 -26.02 13.37
CA VAL A 389 22.20 -26.27 14.17
C VAL A 389 22.67 -27.74 14.04
N ALA A 390 21.72 -28.71 14.02
CA ALA A 390 22.05 -30.14 13.99
C ALA A 390 22.46 -30.63 12.61
N PHE A 391 21.89 -30.10 11.52
CA PHE A 391 22.03 -30.67 10.17
C PHE A 391 22.72 -29.74 9.16
N GLY A 392 23.08 -28.51 9.55
CA GLY A 392 23.79 -27.56 8.68
C GLY A 392 23.14 -27.39 7.31
N ASP A 393 23.87 -27.61 6.23
CA ASP A 393 23.41 -27.44 4.84
C ASP A 393 22.21 -28.35 4.46
N ALA A 394 22.09 -29.52 5.11
CA ALA A 394 20.97 -30.42 4.88
C ALA A 394 19.65 -29.93 5.52
N ALA A 395 19.70 -28.94 6.40
CA ALA A 395 18.52 -28.41 7.11
C ALA A 395 17.43 -27.92 6.15
N SER A 396 17.80 -27.28 5.04
CA SER A 396 16.85 -26.76 4.05
C SER A 396 16.00 -27.88 3.43
N TRP A 397 16.57 -29.00 3.12
CA TRP A 397 15.87 -30.17 2.60
C TRP A 397 14.96 -30.80 3.66
N ILE A 398 15.42 -30.88 4.92
CA ILE A 398 14.60 -31.37 6.03
C ILE A 398 13.39 -30.49 6.26
N VAL A 399 13.57 -29.17 6.26
CA VAL A 399 12.46 -28.21 6.41
C VAL A 399 11.48 -28.33 5.25
N ALA A 400 11.96 -28.48 4.01
CA ALA A 400 11.10 -28.69 2.84
C ALA A 400 10.25 -29.97 2.96
N VAL A 401 10.86 -31.07 3.41
CA VAL A 401 10.15 -32.35 3.64
C VAL A 401 9.12 -32.19 4.76
N LEU A 402 9.46 -31.54 5.88
CA LEU A 402 8.54 -31.31 6.99
C LEU A 402 7.38 -30.42 6.59
N THR A 403 7.62 -29.38 5.81
CA THR A 403 6.59 -28.48 5.29
C THR A 403 5.65 -29.21 4.34
N THR A 404 6.19 -30.06 3.46
CA THR A 404 5.40 -30.93 2.58
C THR A 404 4.58 -31.94 3.39
N ALA A 405 5.15 -32.55 4.41
CA ALA A 405 4.44 -33.48 5.30
C ALA A 405 3.31 -32.77 6.08
N ALA A 406 3.57 -31.54 6.55
CA ALA A 406 2.55 -30.70 7.20
C ALA A 406 1.39 -30.40 6.23
N TYR A 407 1.70 -30.02 4.98
CA TYR A 407 0.69 -29.80 3.94
C TYR A 407 -0.17 -31.05 3.69
N VAL A 408 0.46 -32.20 3.45
CA VAL A 408 -0.26 -33.46 3.20
C VAL A 408 -1.11 -33.85 4.42
N GLY A 409 -0.56 -33.68 5.64
CA GLY A 409 -1.30 -33.92 6.88
C GLY A 409 -2.51 -33.01 7.06
N LEU A 410 -2.35 -31.69 6.81
CA LEU A 410 -3.44 -30.73 6.87
C LEU A 410 -4.50 -31.01 5.79
N LEU A 411 -4.08 -31.37 4.59
CA LEU A 411 -4.99 -31.72 3.51
C LEU A 411 -5.78 -32.99 3.84
N ARG A 412 -5.10 -34.04 4.33
CA ARG A 412 -5.78 -35.25 4.82
C ARG A 412 -6.77 -34.95 5.94
N TYR A 413 -6.38 -34.07 6.88
CA TYR A 413 -7.27 -33.64 7.95
C TYR A 413 -8.49 -32.90 7.41
N SER A 414 -8.31 -32.02 6.41
CA SER A 414 -9.40 -31.27 5.79
C SER A 414 -10.42 -32.17 5.07
N THR A 415 -9.99 -33.33 4.53
CA THR A 415 -10.89 -34.28 3.85
C THR A 415 -11.94 -34.94 4.76
N HIS A 416 -11.79 -34.85 6.08
CA HIS A 416 -12.81 -35.30 7.05
C HIS A 416 -13.98 -34.32 7.20
N PHE A 417 -13.86 -33.12 6.63
CA PHE A 417 -14.88 -32.06 6.67
C PHE A 417 -15.56 -31.91 5.30
N PRO A 418 -16.78 -31.33 5.25
CA PRO A 418 -17.48 -31.07 3.97
C PRO A 418 -16.65 -30.20 3.04
N GLU A 419 -16.76 -30.45 1.74
CA GLU A 419 -16.19 -29.55 0.73
C GLU A 419 -16.89 -28.20 0.77
N LEU A 420 -16.08 -27.15 0.63
CA LEU A 420 -16.59 -25.79 0.50
C LEU A 420 -17.00 -25.56 -0.95
N LEU A 421 -18.21 -25.94 -1.30
CA LEU A 421 -18.79 -25.64 -2.61
C LEU A 421 -18.95 -24.12 -2.73
N VAL A 422 -18.76 -23.60 -3.93
CA VAL A 422 -19.10 -22.21 -4.27
C VAL A 422 -20.62 -22.11 -4.20
N ASP A 423 -21.14 -21.19 -3.37
CA ASP A 423 -22.58 -20.99 -3.26
C ASP A 423 -23.08 -20.31 -4.52
N ASP A 424 -24.23 -20.77 -5.01
CA ASP A 424 -24.97 -20.06 -6.05
C ASP A 424 -25.42 -18.70 -5.49
N PRO A 425 -25.04 -17.57 -6.10
CA PRO A 425 -25.43 -16.24 -5.66
C PRO A 425 -26.96 -16.07 -5.52
N ASP A 426 -27.73 -16.84 -6.25
CA ASP A 426 -29.20 -16.79 -6.23
C ASP A 426 -29.86 -17.80 -5.25
N SER A 427 -29.07 -18.69 -4.66
CA SER A 427 -29.54 -19.66 -3.67
C SER A 427 -29.96 -18.99 -2.35
N PRO A 428 -31.12 -19.31 -1.76
CA PRO A 428 -31.49 -18.76 -0.46
C PRO A 428 -30.53 -19.25 0.65
N LEU A 429 -29.85 -18.32 1.32
CA LEU A 429 -29.07 -18.62 2.53
C LEU A 429 -30.02 -18.96 3.67
N THR A 430 -30.25 -20.22 3.85
CA THR A 430 -31.13 -20.72 4.93
C THR A 430 -30.38 -20.89 6.26
N GLU A 431 -29.07 -21.16 6.23
CA GLU A 431 -28.32 -21.50 7.43
C GLU A 431 -26.85 -21.06 7.35
N LEU A 432 -26.30 -20.61 8.51
CA LEU A 432 -24.87 -20.30 8.64
C LEU A 432 -24.04 -21.59 8.69
N PRO A 433 -22.91 -21.70 7.97
CA PRO A 433 -22.00 -22.83 8.14
C PRO A 433 -21.45 -22.88 9.57
N ASP A 434 -21.24 -24.09 10.10
CA ASP A 434 -20.64 -24.27 11.42
C ASP A 434 -19.17 -23.84 11.42
N PRO A 435 -18.72 -22.92 12.32
CA PRO A 435 -17.37 -22.39 12.32
C PRO A 435 -16.27 -23.44 12.43
N GLY A 436 -16.47 -24.46 13.28
CA GLY A 436 -15.45 -25.50 13.51
C GLY A 436 -15.08 -26.28 12.25
N PRO A 437 -16.04 -26.96 11.62
CA PRO A 437 -15.80 -27.68 10.34
C PRO A 437 -15.28 -26.75 9.23
N THR A 438 -15.87 -25.56 9.09
CA THR A 438 -15.50 -24.61 8.02
C THR A 438 -14.05 -24.15 8.14
N VAL A 439 -13.58 -23.75 9.31
CA VAL A 439 -12.17 -23.35 9.51
C VAL A 439 -11.24 -24.53 9.24
N LYS A 440 -11.60 -25.72 9.66
CA LYS A 440 -10.74 -26.91 9.52
C LYS A 440 -10.66 -27.47 8.09
N SER A 441 -11.65 -27.15 7.24
CA SER A 441 -11.69 -27.66 5.87
C SER A 441 -10.65 -27.04 4.92
N GLY A 442 -10.01 -25.91 5.27
CA GLY A 442 -9.10 -25.19 4.36
C GLY A 442 -7.82 -24.68 5.04
N LEU A 443 -7.40 -25.23 6.20
CA LEU A 443 -6.19 -24.78 6.92
C LEU A 443 -4.91 -24.82 6.05
N HIS A 444 -4.84 -25.71 5.07
CA HIS A 444 -3.70 -25.83 4.16
C HIS A 444 -3.49 -24.57 3.29
N PHE A 445 -4.54 -23.75 3.04
CA PHE A 445 -4.42 -22.48 2.31
C PHE A 445 -3.62 -21.40 3.07
N LEU A 446 -3.50 -21.53 4.39
CA LEU A 446 -2.71 -20.61 5.19
C LEU A 446 -1.21 -20.92 5.14
N LEU A 447 -0.84 -22.16 4.79
CA LEU A 447 0.55 -22.61 4.86
C LEU A 447 1.49 -21.85 3.90
N PRO A 448 1.14 -21.55 2.63
CA PRO A 448 1.97 -20.73 1.75
C PRO A 448 2.22 -19.31 2.29
N VAL A 449 1.22 -18.73 2.94
CA VAL A 449 1.36 -17.40 3.59
C VAL A 449 2.32 -17.50 4.77
N VAL A 450 2.24 -18.58 5.56
CA VAL A 450 3.19 -18.84 6.66
C VAL A 450 4.62 -19.01 6.11
N VAL A 451 4.79 -19.73 5.00
CA VAL A 451 6.10 -19.87 4.34
C VAL A 451 6.64 -18.53 3.87
N LEU A 452 5.80 -17.70 3.24
CA LEU A 452 6.17 -16.34 2.81
C LEU A 452 6.65 -15.50 3.99
N VAL A 453 5.84 -15.42 5.06
CA VAL A 453 6.19 -14.66 6.25
C VAL A 453 7.44 -15.20 6.92
N TRP A 454 7.62 -16.52 6.99
CA TRP A 454 8.81 -17.14 7.53
C TRP A 454 10.07 -16.76 6.74
N CYS A 455 10.05 -16.89 5.42
CA CYS A 455 11.18 -16.50 4.56
C CYS A 455 11.55 -15.02 4.73
N LEU A 456 10.55 -14.13 4.87
CA LEU A 456 10.78 -12.70 5.07
C LEU A 456 11.33 -12.38 6.47
N THR A 457 10.76 -12.99 7.54
CA THR A 457 10.99 -12.54 8.92
C THR A 457 12.13 -13.31 9.60
N VAL A 458 12.20 -14.61 9.41
CA VAL A 458 13.13 -15.50 10.11
C VAL A 458 14.38 -15.78 9.28
N GLU A 459 14.19 -16.12 8.00
CA GLU A 459 15.29 -16.35 7.06
C GLU A 459 15.90 -15.04 6.56
N ARG A 460 15.16 -13.92 6.65
CA ARG A 460 15.56 -12.59 6.16
C ARG A 460 15.99 -12.59 4.70
N PHE A 461 15.33 -13.42 3.88
CA PHE A 461 15.53 -13.40 2.45
C PHE A 461 15.01 -12.08 1.84
N SER A 462 15.53 -11.72 0.68
CA SER A 462 14.99 -10.62 -0.10
C SER A 462 13.50 -10.85 -0.41
N PRO A 463 12.70 -9.79 -0.60
CA PRO A 463 11.28 -9.92 -0.95
C PRO A 463 11.06 -10.83 -2.17
N GLY A 464 11.90 -10.71 -3.21
CA GLY A 464 11.83 -11.52 -4.42
C GLY A 464 12.06 -13.01 -4.15
N LEU A 465 13.11 -13.36 -3.42
CA LEU A 465 13.41 -14.75 -3.09
C LEU A 465 12.36 -15.37 -2.16
N SER A 466 11.83 -14.57 -1.21
CA SER A 466 10.75 -15.02 -0.32
C SER A 466 9.47 -15.32 -1.10
N ALA A 467 9.10 -14.42 -2.01
CA ALA A 467 7.95 -14.59 -2.89
C ALA A 467 8.15 -15.77 -3.86
N PHE A 468 9.37 -15.99 -4.36
CA PHE A 468 9.69 -17.15 -5.19
C PHE A 468 9.41 -18.47 -4.46
N TRP A 469 9.95 -18.66 -3.27
CA TRP A 469 9.73 -19.91 -2.51
C TRP A 469 8.27 -20.12 -2.14
N ALA A 470 7.57 -19.06 -1.73
CA ALA A 470 6.15 -19.13 -1.46
C ALA A 470 5.33 -19.49 -2.71
N THR A 471 5.67 -18.91 -3.87
CA THR A 471 5.03 -19.18 -5.17
C THR A 471 5.29 -20.60 -5.63
N MET A 472 6.51 -21.08 -5.51
CA MET A 472 6.85 -22.48 -5.86
C MET A 472 6.09 -23.47 -4.98
N PHE A 473 6.00 -23.20 -3.67
CA PHE A 473 5.22 -24.03 -2.77
C PHE A 473 3.72 -23.96 -3.09
N MET A 474 3.21 -22.77 -3.47
CA MET A 474 1.83 -22.64 -3.91
C MET A 474 1.55 -23.38 -5.22
N ALA A 475 2.46 -23.32 -6.19
CA ALA A 475 2.39 -24.10 -7.42
C ALA A 475 2.33 -25.61 -7.14
N PHE A 476 3.16 -26.08 -6.20
CA PHE A 476 3.12 -27.48 -5.75
C PHE A 476 1.75 -27.84 -5.15
N ILE A 477 1.16 -26.97 -4.33
CA ILE A 477 -0.18 -27.17 -3.76
C ILE A 477 -1.24 -27.25 -4.87
N VAL A 478 -1.25 -26.31 -5.83
CA VAL A 478 -2.23 -26.30 -6.92
C VAL A 478 -2.21 -27.61 -7.73
N ILE A 479 -1.01 -28.10 -8.06
CA ILE A 479 -0.85 -29.35 -8.82
C ILE A 479 -1.32 -30.56 -8.01
N THR A 480 -0.99 -30.62 -6.71
CA THR A 480 -1.14 -31.84 -5.90
C THR A 480 -2.43 -31.90 -5.10
N GLN A 481 -3.08 -30.77 -4.84
CA GLN A 481 -4.30 -30.67 -4.02
C GLN A 481 -5.42 -31.58 -4.55
N ARG A 482 -5.76 -31.49 -5.83
CA ARG A 482 -6.86 -32.27 -6.46
C ARG A 482 -6.60 -33.79 -6.43
N PRO A 483 -5.44 -34.28 -6.89
CA PRO A 483 -5.12 -35.70 -6.80
C PRO A 483 -5.10 -36.25 -5.38
N LEU A 484 -4.55 -35.50 -4.43
CA LEU A 484 -4.49 -35.92 -3.03
C LEU A 484 -5.88 -35.97 -2.38
N ILE A 485 -6.76 -34.97 -2.66
CA ILE A 485 -8.15 -35.02 -2.19
C ILE A 485 -8.90 -36.21 -2.81
N ALA A 486 -8.75 -36.47 -4.11
CA ALA A 486 -9.35 -37.62 -4.77
C ALA A 486 -8.86 -38.95 -4.16
N PHE A 487 -7.55 -39.07 -3.88
CA PHE A 487 -6.96 -40.23 -3.23
C PHE A 487 -7.50 -40.43 -1.80
N PHE A 488 -7.50 -39.39 -0.96
CA PHE A 488 -7.93 -39.51 0.44
C PHE A 488 -9.46 -39.71 0.59
N ARG A 489 -10.26 -39.28 -0.38
CA ARG A 489 -11.72 -39.49 -0.43
C ARG A 489 -12.11 -40.72 -1.23
N ALA A 490 -11.13 -41.51 -1.69
CA ALA A 490 -11.36 -42.70 -2.50
C ALA A 490 -12.23 -42.46 -3.76
N ARG A 491 -12.08 -41.28 -4.38
CA ARG A 491 -12.72 -40.94 -5.67
C ARG A 491 -11.92 -41.62 -6.79
N GLY A 492 -12.56 -42.38 -7.65
CA GLY A 492 -11.90 -43.26 -8.62
C GLY A 492 -11.15 -42.59 -9.77
N ASP A 493 -11.32 -41.27 -9.99
CA ASP A 493 -10.70 -40.53 -11.11
C ASP A 493 -9.44 -39.73 -10.67
N LEU A 494 -8.35 -40.43 -10.43
CA LEU A 494 -7.05 -39.81 -10.15
C LEU A 494 -6.44 -39.15 -11.41
N GLY A 495 -6.66 -39.74 -12.59
CA GLY A 495 -6.11 -39.23 -13.84
C GLY A 495 -6.69 -37.86 -14.21
N GLY A 496 -8.02 -37.74 -14.14
CA GLY A 496 -8.72 -36.47 -14.35
C GLY A 496 -8.31 -35.41 -13.33
N ALA A 497 -8.14 -35.78 -12.05
CA ALA A 497 -7.69 -34.87 -11.01
C ALA A 497 -6.25 -34.34 -11.25
N ILE A 498 -5.35 -35.14 -11.78
CA ILE A 498 -3.98 -34.72 -12.15
C ILE A 498 -4.04 -33.71 -13.31
N CYS A 499 -4.77 -34.06 -14.38
CA CYS A 499 -4.93 -33.18 -15.54
C CYS A 499 -5.54 -31.83 -15.13
N GLN A 500 -6.53 -31.84 -14.23
CA GLN A 500 -7.14 -30.63 -13.69
C GLN A 500 -6.12 -29.78 -12.90
N GLY A 501 -5.26 -30.39 -12.08
CA GLY A 501 -4.22 -29.65 -11.35
C GLY A 501 -3.22 -28.94 -12.28
N PHE A 502 -2.85 -29.61 -13.41
CA PHE A 502 -1.99 -28.97 -14.41
C PHE A 502 -2.71 -27.86 -15.20
N ASP A 503 -3.99 -27.98 -15.46
CA ASP A 503 -4.80 -26.93 -16.08
C ASP A 503 -4.93 -25.70 -15.14
N GLU A 504 -5.19 -25.95 -13.86
CA GLU A 504 -5.31 -24.91 -12.83
C GLU A 504 -3.99 -24.12 -12.65
N ILE A 505 -2.81 -24.79 -12.65
CA ILE A 505 -1.54 -24.06 -12.59
C ILE A 505 -1.29 -23.24 -13.86
N GLY A 506 -1.58 -23.78 -15.03
CA GLY A 506 -1.47 -23.05 -16.31
C GLY A 506 -2.36 -21.79 -16.32
N LYS A 507 -3.60 -21.90 -15.84
CA LYS A 507 -4.52 -20.77 -15.68
C LYS A 507 -3.99 -19.76 -14.65
N GLY A 508 -3.53 -20.21 -13.50
CA GLY A 508 -2.99 -19.32 -12.43
C GLY A 508 -1.76 -18.54 -12.90
N LEU A 509 -0.81 -19.21 -13.56
CA LEU A 509 0.37 -18.56 -14.14
C LEU A 509 -0.01 -17.54 -15.23
N GLY A 510 -0.95 -17.91 -16.11
CA GLY A 510 -1.44 -17.01 -17.15
C GLY A 510 -2.17 -15.80 -16.60
N THR A 511 -3.04 -15.98 -15.61
CA THR A 511 -3.79 -14.88 -14.96
C THR A 511 -2.85 -13.95 -14.20
N GLY A 512 -1.89 -14.49 -13.42
CA GLY A 512 -0.90 -13.68 -12.71
C GLY A 512 -0.11 -12.76 -13.63
N ALA A 513 0.37 -13.28 -14.77
CA ALA A 513 1.06 -12.46 -15.77
C ALA A 513 0.14 -11.42 -16.43
N ARG A 514 -1.11 -11.75 -16.70
CA ARG A 514 -2.06 -10.77 -17.26
C ARG A 514 -2.33 -9.63 -16.31
N ASN A 515 -2.47 -9.89 -15.02
CA ASN A 515 -2.65 -8.86 -14.00
C ASN A 515 -1.43 -7.93 -13.91
N MET A 516 -0.26 -8.39 -14.34
CA MET A 516 0.96 -7.57 -14.39
C MET A 516 1.07 -6.65 -15.60
N ILE A 517 0.24 -6.80 -16.66
CA ILE A 517 0.34 -5.96 -17.86
C ILE A 517 0.18 -4.48 -17.48
N GLY A 518 -0.89 -4.15 -16.77
CA GLY A 518 -1.16 -2.79 -16.31
C GLY A 518 -0.07 -2.26 -15.39
N ILE A 519 0.39 -3.07 -14.43
CA ILE A 519 1.41 -2.68 -13.45
C ILE A 519 2.77 -2.43 -14.14
N GLY A 520 3.19 -3.32 -15.04
CA GLY A 520 4.45 -3.17 -15.78
C GLY A 520 4.47 -1.92 -16.66
N VAL A 521 3.38 -1.65 -17.38
CA VAL A 521 3.24 -0.43 -18.19
C VAL A 521 3.13 0.82 -17.30
N ALA A 522 2.41 0.76 -16.18
CA ALA A 522 2.25 1.88 -15.25
C ALA A 522 3.59 2.30 -14.62
N THR A 523 4.38 1.34 -14.16
CA THR A 523 5.68 1.61 -13.52
C THR A 523 6.70 2.16 -14.51
N ALA A 524 6.71 1.65 -15.74
CA ALA A 524 7.52 2.19 -16.83
C ALA A 524 7.12 3.62 -17.20
N ALA A 525 5.83 3.90 -17.36
CA ALA A 525 5.32 5.24 -17.67
C ALA A 525 5.57 6.22 -16.52
N ALA A 526 5.34 5.82 -15.27
CA ALA A 526 5.64 6.65 -14.10
C ALA A 526 7.15 6.97 -13.99
N GLY A 527 8.03 6.10 -14.50
CA GLY A 527 9.46 6.37 -14.64
C GLY A 527 9.76 7.61 -15.51
N VAL A 528 8.90 7.93 -16.48
CA VAL A 528 9.04 9.17 -17.28
C VAL A 528 8.91 10.42 -16.40
N VAL A 529 8.00 10.40 -15.44
CA VAL A 529 7.82 11.51 -14.49
C VAL A 529 9.03 11.63 -13.59
N VAL A 530 9.49 10.50 -13.01
CA VAL A 530 10.69 10.45 -12.15
C VAL A 530 11.91 10.97 -12.91
N GLY A 531 12.15 10.48 -14.12
CA GLY A 531 13.26 10.92 -14.97
C GLY A 531 13.17 12.41 -15.36
N THR A 532 11.96 12.97 -15.50
CA THR A 532 11.79 14.41 -15.70
C THR A 532 12.18 15.19 -14.45
N VAL A 533 11.75 14.74 -13.27
CA VAL A 533 12.07 15.39 -11.98
C VAL A 533 13.58 15.43 -11.76
N THR A 534 14.28 14.32 -11.99
CA THR A 534 15.75 14.24 -11.84
C THR A 534 16.48 15.08 -12.91
N LEU A 535 15.99 15.11 -14.16
CA LEU A 535 16.61 15.83 -15.25
C LEU A 535 16.47 17.36 -15.14
N THR A 536 15.35 17.85 -14.64
CA THR A 536 14.99 19.29 -14.61
C THR A 536 15.19 19.92 -13.24
N GLY A 537 15.25 19.12 -12.16
CA GLY A 537 15.33 19.62 -10.79
C GLY A 537 14.02 20.23 -10.26
N ILE A 538 12.88 20.01 -10.94
CA ILE A 538 11.57 20.60 -10.56
C ILE A 538 11.18 20.25 -9.11
N GLY A 539 11.69 19.17 -8.55
CA GLY A 539 11.42 18.80 -7.17
C GLY A 539 11.83 19.88 -6.16
N LEU A 540 12.93 20.59 -6.40
CA LEU A 540 13.39 21.72 -5.55
C LEU A 540 12.44 22.91 -5.68
N VAL A 541 12.08 23.26 -6.91
CA VAL A 541 11.15 24.35 -7.21
C VAL A 541 9.77 24.08 -6.63
N MET A 542 9.31 22.83 -6.64
CA MET A 542 8.05 22.44 -6.01
C MET A 542 8.06 22.69 -4.50
N THR A 543 9.20 22.57 -3.83
CA THR A 543 9.33 22.87 -2.40
C THR A 543 9.05 24.35 -2.14
N GLU A 544 9.68 25.24 -2.89
CA GLU A 544 9.47 26.70 -2.76
C GLU A 544 8.03 27.10 -3.11
N PHE A 545 7.47 26.53 -4.17
CA PHE A 545 6.09 26.82 -4.60
C PHE A 545 5.05 26.35 -3.54
N VAL A 546 5.23 25.15 -3.00
CA VAL A 546 4.33 24.63 -1.96
C VAL A 546 4.51 25.40 -0.65
N GLU A 547 5.73 25.81 -0.29
CA GLU A 547 6.00 26.67 0.84
C GLU A 547 5.29 28.01 0.69
N PHE A 548 5.39 28.64 -0.49
CA PHE A 548 4.69 29.90 -0.80
C PHE A 548 3.18 29.77 -0.65
N ILE A 549 2.54 28.75 -1.26
CA ILE A 549 1.08 28.55 -1.19
C ILE A 549 0.62 28.19 0.23
N SER A 550 1.40 27.38 0.95
CA SER A 550 1.06 26.97 2.32
C SER A 550 1.39 28.02 3.37
N GLY A 551 2.11 29.10 2.99
CA GLY A 551 2.65 30.08 3.92
C GLY A 551 3.54 29.46 4.98
N GLY A 552 4.25 28.37 4.66
CA GLY A 552 5.05 27.60 5.59
C GLY A 552 4.26 26.75 6.59
N ASN A 553 2.92 26.70 6.51
CA ASN A 553 2.08 25.93 7.43
C ASN A 553 2.03 24.45 7.06
N LEU A 554 2.56 23.61 7.92
CA LEU A 554 2.65 22.16 7.72
C LEU A 554 1.28 21.49 7.49
N ILE A 555 0.24 21.88 8.23
CA ILE A 555 -1.10 21.29 8.08
C ILE A 555 -1.68 21.64 6.71
N LEU A 556 -1.54 22.89 6.28
CA LEU A 556 -2.05 23.35 4.99
C LEU A 556 -1.31 22.65 3.85
N MET A 557 0.00 22.46 3.95
CA MET A 557 0.82 21.70 3.01
C MET A 557 0.34 20.24 2.93
N LEU A 558 0.11 19.57 4.06
CA LEU A 558 -0.39 18.18 4.07
C LEU A 558 -1.78 18.10 3.42
N LEU A 559 -2.65 19.10 3.64
CA LEU A 559 -3.96 19.18 2.98
C LEU A 559 -3.81 19.35 1.46
N PHE A 560 -2.90 20.20 1.00
CA PHE A 560 -2.60 20.34 -0.43
C PHE A 560 -2.05 19.04 -1.03
N THR A 561 -1.12 18.37 -0.34
CA THR A 561 -0.59 17.08 -0.79
C THR A 561 -1.70 16.02 -0.90
N ALA A 562 -2.57 15.94 0.10
CA ALA A 562 -3.72 15.06 0.09
C ALA A 562 -4.66 15.35 -1.09
N MET A 563 -4.97 16.63 -1.31
CA MET A 563 -5.81 17.06 -2.42
C MET A 563 -5.17 16.75 -3.79
N ILE A 564 -3.88 17.04 -3.96
CA ILE A 564 -3.13 16.74 -5.18
C ILE A 564 -3.13 15.22 -5.43
N SER A 565 -2.88 14.42 -4.39
CA SER A 565 -2.88 12.96 -4.48
C SER A 565 -4.24 12.41 -4.91
N LEU A 566 -5.34 12.96 -4.35
CA LEU A 566 -6.70 12.58 -4.76
C LEU A 566 -7.00 13.00 -6.20
N LEU A 567 -6.64 14.23 -6.58
CA LEU A 567 -6.88 14.75 -7.94
C LEU A 567 -6.10 14.00 -9.00
N LEU A 568 -4.81 13.77 -8.77
CA LEU A 568 -3.97 12.99 -9.69
C LEU A 568 -4.40 11.52 -9.73
N GLY A 569 -4.82 10.98 -8.60
CA GLY A 569 -5.28 9.60 -8.50
C GLY A 569 -6.62 9.33 -9.19
N MET A 570 -7.39 10.38 -9.55
CA MET A 570 -8.61 10.20 -10.34
C MET A 570 -8.29 9.69 -11.74
N GLY A 571 -8.35 8.36 -11.92
CA GLY A 571 -8.06 7.68 -13.19
C GLY A 571 -6.61 7.23 -13.37
N LEU A 572 -5.77 7.35 -12.34
CA LEU A 572 -4.46 6.68 -12.29
C LEU A 572 -4.57 5.40 -11.42
N PRO A 573 -3.87 4.32 -11.79
CA PRO A 573 -3.71 3.20 -10.87
C PRO A 573 -2.95 3.66 -9.61
N THR A 574 -3.29 3.06 -8.45
CA THR A 574 -2.69 3.40 -7.15
C THR A 574 -1.16 3.47 -7.18
N THR A 575 -0.52 2.52 -7.87
CA THR A 575 0.95 2.45 -7.98
C THR A 575 1.52 3.66 -8.73
N ALA A 576 0.92 4.03 -9.87
CA ALA A 576 1.38 5.19 -10.65
C ALA A 576 1.16 6.50 -9.90
N ASN A 577 0.00 6.66 -9.27
CA ASN A 577 -0.30 7.81 -8.43
C ASN A 577 0.71 7.95 -7.29
N TYR A 578 0.99 6.87 -6.58
CA TYR A 578 2.00 6.85 -5.52
C TYR A 578 3.38 7.29 -6.03
N ILE A 579 3.85 6.76 -7.17
CA ILE A 579 5.17 7.12 -7.72
C ILE A 579 5.23 8.62 -8.02
N VAL A 580 4.25 9.14 -8.75
CA VAL A 580 4.21 10.55 -9.15
C VAL A 580 4.16 11.48 -7.95
N VAL A 581 3.23 11.25 -7.03
CA VAL A 581 3.04 12.13 -5.87
C VAL A 581 4.19 12.02 -4.86
N SER A 582 4.69 10.81 -4.59
CA SER A 582 5.82 10.65 -3.66
C SER A 582 7.09 11.32 -4.18
N THR A 583 7.39 11.18 -5.47
CA THR A 583 8.58 11.80 -6.08
C THR A 583 8.54 13.33 -5.98
N LEU A 584 7.35 13.93 -6.13
CA LEU A 584 7.19 15.38 -6.08
C LEU A 584 7.05 15.92 -4.66
N MET A 585 6.27 15.24 -3.81
CA MET A 585 5.83 15.79 -2.52
C MET A 585 6.59 15.25 -1.30
N ALA A 586 7.24 14.09 -1.39
CA ALA A 586 7.93 13.55 -0.23
C ALA A 586 9.11 14.45 0.23
N PRO A 587 9.98 14.95 -0.66
CA PRO A 587 11.03 15.89 -0.27
C PRO A 587 10.47 17.17 0.37
N VAL A 588 9.37 17.69 -0.21
CA VAL A 588 8.68 18.90 0.28
C VAL A 588 8.20 18.74 1.72
N ILE A 589 7.50 17.61 2.01
CA ILE A 589 6.95 17.35 3.35
C ILE A 589 8.07 17.20 4.39
N VAL A 590 9.16 16.53 4.02
CA VAL A 590 10.31 16.35 4.93
C VAL A 590 10.96 17.69 5.24
N THR A 591 11.23 18.51 4.22
CA THR A 591 11.90 19.81 4.39
C THR A 591 11.05 20.79 5.19
N LEU A 592 9.78 20.98 4.81
CA LEU A 592 8.87 21.89 5.52
C LEU A 592 8.51 21.36 6.91
N GLY A 593 8.46 20.03 7.09
CA GLY A 593 8.33 19.43 8.42
C GLY A 593 9.46 19.83 9.34
N ALA A 594 10.70 19.71 8.88
CA ALA A 594 11.89 20.10 9.64
C ALA A 594 11.91 21.60 9.97
N GLN A 595 11.57 22.47 9.01
CA GLN A 595 11.43 23.91 9.23
C GLN A 595 10.39 24.25 10.31
N ASN A 596 9.26 23.51 10.34
CA ASN A 596 8.22 23.65 11.37
C ASN A 596 8.55 22.91 12.69
N GLY A 597 9.76 22.39 12.84
CA GLY A 597 10.19 21.70 14.05
C GLY A 597 9.64 20.29 14.23
N LEU A 598 9.09 19.69 13.18
CA LEU A 598 8.62 18.32 13.17
C LEU A 598 9.54 17.47 12.29
N VAL A 599 10.33 16.60 12.90
CA VAL A 599 11.10 15.59 12.15
C VAL A 599 10.14 14.50 11.72
N VAL A 600 9.71 14.56 10.44
CA VAL A 600 8.81 13.57 9.87
C VAL A 600 9.64 12.44 9.27
N PRO A 601 9.52 11.19 9.77
CA PRO A 601 10.20 10.05 9.16
C PRO A 601 9.76 9.87 7.70
N LEU A 602 10.70 9.59 6.81
CA LEU A 602 10.41 9.44 5.38
C LEU A 602 9.34 8.36 5.11
N ILE A 603 9.36 7.26 5.86
CA ILE A 603 8.31 6.23 5.77
C ILE A 603 6.91 6.77 6.08
N ALA A 604 6.77 7.68 7.04
CA ALA A 604 5.47 8.29 7.36
C ALA A 604 4.95 9.12 6.19
N VAL A 605 5.83 9.85 5.50
CA VAL A 605 5.47 10.62 4.30
C VAL A 605 5.03 9.70 3.17
N HIS A 606 5.79 8.63 2.90
CA HIS A 606 5.46 7.67 1.86
C HIS A 606 4.16 6.93 2.16
N MET A 607 3.92 6.56 3.41
CA MET A 607 2.63 6.01 3.86
C MET A 607 1.48 7.02 3.70
N PHE A 608 1.72 8.32 3.97
CA PHE A 608 0.74 9.38 3.76
C PHE A 608 0.28 9.43 2.30
N VAL A 609 1.23 9.52 1.39
CA VAL A 609 0.95 9.54 -0.07
C VAL A 609 0.25 8.26 -0.52
N PHE A 610 0.68 7.10 -0.01
CA PHE A 610 0.09 5.81 -0.35
C PHE A 610 -1.38 5.72 0.05
N TYR A 611 -1.74 6.17 1.25
CA TYR A 611 -3.12 6.18 1.72
C TYR A 611 -4.03 7.04 0.85
N PHE A 612 -3.59 8.24 0.47
CA PHE A 612 -4.35 9.10 -0.42
C PHE A 612 -4.39 8.59 -1.86
N GLY A 613 -3.33 7.92 -2.30
CA GLY A 613 -3.30 7.22 -3.59
C GLY A 613 -4.36 6.12 -3.69
N ILE A 614 -4.54 5.35 -2.62
CA ILE A 614 -5.55 4.30 -2.54
C ILE A 614 -6.97 4.89 -2.49
N LEU A 615 -7.19 5.94 -1.70
CA LEU A 615 -8.50 6.59 -1.58
C LEU A 615 -9.02 7.17 -2.90
N ALA A 616 -8.15 7.46 -3.83
CA ALA A 616 -8.54 7.93 -5.15
C ALA A 616 -9.37 6.89 -5.94
N ASP A 617 -9.16 5.58 -5.69
CA ASP A 617 -9.95 4.49 -6.30
C ASP A 617 -11.44 4.51 -5.89
N ASP A 618 -11.78 5.15 -4.78
CA ASP A 618 -13.13 5.26 -4.24
C ASP A 618 -13.76 6.63 -4.50
N THR A 619 -12.94 7.61 -4.89
CA THR A 619 -13.36 9.01 -4.96
C THR A 619 -14.16 9.29 -6.23
N PRO A 620 -15.42 9.73 -6.13
CA PRO A 620 -16.17 10.20 -7.31
C PRO A 620 -15.48 11.42 -7.97
N PRO A 621 -15.57 11.59 -9.31
CA PRO A 621 -16.44 10.88 -10.24
C PRO A 621 -15.85 9.65 -10.93
N VAL A 622 -14.62 9.23 -10.63
CA VAL A 622 -13.87 8.24 -11.43
C VAL A 622 -13.50 6.97 -10.64
N GLY A 623 -13.93 6.81 -9.39
CA GLY A 623 -13.60 5.66 -8.53
C GLY A 623 -13.91 4.30 -9.18
N LEU A 624 -12.90 3.62 -9.72
CA LEU A 624 -13.07 2.38 -10.47
C LEU A 624 -13.64 1.24 -9.60
N ALA A 625 -13.20 1.14 -8.35
CA ALA A 625 -13.72 0.16 -7.40
C ALA A 625 -15.21 0.40 -7.10
N ALA A 626 -15.62 1.68 -7.00
CA ALA A 626 -17.02 2.05 -6.79
C ALA A 626 -17.90 1.71 -8.00
N PHE A 627 -17.39 1.86 -9.23
CA PHE A 627 -18.11 1.47 -10.44
C PHE A 627 -18.31 -0.04 -10.52
N ALA A 628 -17.28 -0.83 -10.20
CA ALA A 628 -17.36 -2.29 -10.17
C ALA A 628 -18.39 -2.77 -9.14
N ALA A 629 -18.31 -2.26 -7.90
CA ALA A 629 -19.25 -2.61 -6.84
C ALA A 629 -20.69 -2.19 -7.15
N ALA A 630 -20.89 -1.03 -7.78
CA ALA A 630 -22.20 -0.53 -8.19
C ALA A 630 -22.84 -1.42 -9.28
N ALA A 631 -22.03 -1.92 -10.20
CA ALA A 631 -22.51 -2.85 -11.25
C ALA A 631 -23.00 -4.17 -10.61
N ILE A 632 -22.22 -4.77 -9.68
CA ILE A 632 -22.64 -5.97 -8.94
C ILE A 632 -23.87 -5.69 -8.07
N ALA A 633 -23.90 -4.55 -7.38
CA ALA A 633 -25.02 -4.15 -6.52
C ALA A 633 -26.28 -3.80 -7.32
N ARG A 634 -26.17 -3.52 -8.61
CA ARG A 634 -27.22 -2.90 -9.45
C ARG A 634 -27.69 -1.58 -8.84
N SER A 635 -26.76 -0.67 -8.59
CA SER A 635 -27.00 0.62 -7.96
C SER A 635 -26.33 1.75 -8.75
N ASP A 636 -26.68 3.00 -8.45
CA ASP A 636 -26.04 4.16 -9.06
C ASP A 636 -24.56 4.27 -8.64
N PRO A 637 -23.59 4.31 -9.58
CA PRO A 637 -22.17 4.32 -9.30
C PRO A 637 -21.72 5.54 -8.47
N ILE A 638 -22.25 6.73 -8.79
CA ILE A 638 -21.87 7.96 -8.09
C ILE A 638 -22.37 7.91 -6.64
N ARG A 639 -23.61 7.46 -6.44
CA ARG A 639 -24.17 7.30 -5.10
C ARG A 639 -23.43 6.25 -4.28
N THR A 640 -23.02 5.15 -4.92
CA THR A 640 -22.21 4.09 -4.30
C THR A 640 -20.83 4.63 -3.93
N GLY A 641 -20.18 5.37 -4.83
CA GLY A 641 -18.87 5.99 -4.58
C GLY A 641 -18.91 7.04 -3.46
N ILE A 642 -19.90 7.95 -3.46
CA ILE A 642 -20.07 8.93 -2.36
C ILE A 642 -20.25 8.22 -1.01
N GLN A 643 -21.05 7.15 -0.99
CA GLN A 643 -21.25 6.38 0.25
C GLN A 643 -19.98 5.63 0.65
N GLY A 644 -19.23 5.06 -0.31
CA GLY A 644 -17.93 4.41 -0.11
C GLY A 644 -16.93 5.40 0.49
N PHE A 645 -16.75 6.55 -0.14
CA PHE A 645 -15.89 7.61 0.37
C PHE A 645 -16.29 8.08 1.79
N THR A 646 -17.61 8.15 2.08
CA THR A 646 -18.08 8.47 3.44
C THR A 646 -17.64 7.41 4.46
N TYR A 647 -17.56 6.15 4.06
CA TYR A 647 -17.02 5.10 4.92
C TYR A 647 -15.50 5.17 5.00
N ASP A 648 -14.83 5.57 3.91
CA ASP A 648 -13.37 5.64 3.81
C ASP A 648 -12.75 6.94 4.31
N ILE A 649 -13.55 7.92 4.72
CA ILE A 649 -13.04 9.14 5.38
C ILE A 649 -12.21 8.82 6.64
N ARG A 650 -12.45 7.67 7.29
CA ARG A 650 -11.61 7.14 8.37
C ARG A 650 -10.18 6.84 7.90
N THR A 651 -10.04 6.34 6.69
CA THR A 651 -8.74 6.03 6.06
C THR A 651 -8.02 7.31 5.67
N ALA A 652 -8.76 8.38 5.34
CA ALA A 652 -8.20 9.71 5.06
C ALA A 652 -7.61 10.40 6.29
N ILE A 653 -8.15 10.17 7.50
CA ILE A 653 -7.66 10.80 8.72
C ILE A 653 -6.40 10.13 9.28
N LEU A 654 -6.22 8.83 9.05
CA LEU A 654 -5.07 8.07 9.55
C LEU A 654 -3.70 8.65 9.14
N PRO A 655 -3.48 9.07 7.88
CA PRO A 655 -2.24 9.69 7.46
C PRO A 655 -1.87 10.94 8.25
N PHE A 656 -2.82 11.81 8.49
CA PHE A 656 -2.57 12.98 9.35
C PHE A 656 -2.19 12.57 10.76
N MET A 657 -2.80 11.50 11.29
CA MET A 657 -2.50 11.03 12.64
C MET A 657 -1.07 10.54 12.78
N PHE A 658 -0.61 9.67 11.87
CA PHE A 658 0.72 9.10 12.02
C PHE A 658 1.85 10.06 11.61
N ILE A 659 1.60 11.10 10.81
CA ILE A 659 2.56 12.19 10.60
C ILE A 659 2.86 12.91 11.93
N PHE A 660 1.82 13.19 12.73
CA PHE A 660 1.97 13.89 14.01
C PHE A 660 2.22 12.96 15.21
N ASN A 661 1.96 11.66 15.05
CA ASN A 661 2.16 10.64 16.08
C ASN A 661 2.74 9.35 15.47
N THR A 662 4.05 9.36 15.27
CA THR A 662 4.81 8.29 14.62
C THR A 662 4.75 6.96 15.37
N GLN A 663 4.35 6.95 16.64
CA GLN A 663 4.11 5.74 17.42
C GLN A 663 3.02 4.85 16.81
N LEU A 664 2.08 5.43 16.03
CA LEU A 664 1.12 4.65 15.24
C LEU A 664 1.78 3.79 14.16
N LEU A 665 2.95 4.20 13.68
CA LEU A 665 3.79 3.42 12.77
C LEU A 665 4.78 2.52 13.52
N MET A 666 4.59 2.32 14.83
CA MET A 666 5.49 1.56 15.69
C MET A 666 6.95 2.10 15.70
N ILE A 667 7.10 3.43 15.56
CA ILE A 667 8.37 4.14 15.67
C ILE A 667 8.48 4.70 17.10
N ASP A 668 9.66 4.59 17.72
CA ASP A 668 10.00 5.12 19.05
C ASP A 668 9.04 4.67 20.17
N ILE A 669 8.71 3.39 20.22
CA ILE A 669 7.91 2.79 21.30
C ILE A 669 8.86 2.27 22.39
N GLY A 670 8.82 2.86 23.56
CA GLY A 670 9.72 2.54 24.69
C GLY A 670 9.37 1.25 25.45
N GLY A 671 8.24 0.59 25.15
CA GLY A 671 7.88 -0.66 25.80
C GLY A 671 6.43 -1.12 25.58
N ILE A 672 6.10 -2.30 26.09
CA ILE A 672 4.79 -2.94 25.91
C ILE A 672 3.62 -2.11 26.48
N PHE A 673 3.83 -1.41 27.59
CA PHE A 673 2.80 -0.57 28.21
C PHE A 673 2.47 0.63 27.31
N GLU A 674 3.47 1.29 26.76
CA GLU A 674 3.29 2.40 25.82
C GLU A 674 2.62 1.91 24.53
N PHE A 675 3.05 0.76 24.01
CA PHE A 675 2.41 0.12 22.87
C PHE A 675 0.91 -0.11 23.11
N LEU A 676 0.54 -0.72 24.22
CA LEU A 676 -0.87 -0.98 24.56
C LEU A 676 -1.67 0.32 24.70
N LEU A 677 -1.06 1.35 25.26
CA LEU A 677 -1.70 2.66 25.41
C LEU A 677 -1.95 3.31 24.03
N VAL A 678 -0.95 3.30 23.13
CA VAL A 678 -1.07 3.83 21.77
C VAL A 678 -2.14 3.09 21.00
N VAL A 679 -2.13 1.74 21.01
CA VAL A 679 -3.14 0.93 20.34
C VAL A 679 -4.53 1.22 20.87
N THR A 680 -4.69 1.29 22.18
CA THR A 680 -6.00 1.50 22.82
C THR A 680 -6.53 2.90 22.55
N SER A 681 -5.70 3.93 22.71
CA SER A 681 -6.09 5.33 22.47
C SER A 681 -6.44 5.58 21.00
N ALA A 682 -5.62 5.08 20.08
CA ALA A 682 -5.85 5.23 18.65
C ALA A 682 -7.10 4.47 18.17
N THR A 683 -7.32 3.24 18.68
CA THR A 683 -8.53 2.49 18.38
C THR A 683 -9.77 3.20 18.91
N LEU A 684 -9.75 3.67 20.17
CA LEU A 684 -10.86 4.42 20.74
C LEU A 684 -11.14 5.70 19.93
N ALA A 685 -10.11 6.46 19.60
CA ALA A 685 -10.23 7.68 18.82
C ALA A 685 -10.88 7.41 17.46
N MET A 686 -10.46 6.35 16.79
CA MET A 686 -11.03 5.99 15.48
C MET A 686 -12.49 5.50 15.58
N LEU A 687 -12.86 4.77 16.65
CA LEU A 687 -14.26 4.40 16.89
C LEU A 687 -15.13 5.63 17.15
N LEU A 688 -14.63 6.61 17.91
CA LEU A 688 -15.33 7.86 18.19
C LEU A 688 -15.46 8.71 16.91
N PHE A 689 -14.42 8.75 16.08
CA PHE A 689 -14.47 9.38 14.77
C PHE A 689 -15.54 8.74 13.88
N ALA A 690 -15.58 7.42 13.83
CA ALA A 690 -16.61 6.69 13.09
C ALA A 690 -18.03 7.00 13.61
N ALA A 691 -18.23 7.06 14.93
CA ALA A 691 -19.51 7.44 15.51
C ALA A 691 -19.90 8.91 15.21
N ALA A 692 -18.93 9.82 15.15
CA ALA A 692 -19.13 11.22 14.80
C ALA A 692 -19.53 11.37 13.33
N THR A 693 -18.79 10.77 12.41
CA THR A 693 -19.04 10.83 10.95
C THR A 693 -20.32 10.12 10.55
N GLN A 694 -20.67 9.02 11.24
CA GLN A 694 -21.94 8.33 11.02
C GLN A 694 -23.14 9.03 11.68
N GLY A 695 -22.92 10.07 12.50
CA GLY A 695 -23.98 10.80 13.21
C GLY A 695 -24.79 9.92 14.17
N PHE A 696 -24.21 8.80 14.63
CA PHE A 696 -24.89 7.79 15.43
C PHE A 696 -23.90 7.01 16.31
N MET A 697 -24.24 6.79 17.56
CA MET A 697 -23.46 5.89 18.45
C MET A 697 -24.40 4.92 19.20
N LEU A 698 -25.16 5.37 20.18
CA LEU A 698 -26.25 4.61 20.84
C LEU A 698 -27.63 5.04 20.33
N VAL A 699 -27.75 6.31 19.97
CA VAL A 699 -28.88 6.99 19.34
C VAL A 699 -28.33 8.03 18.36
N ARG A 700 -29.18 8.63 17.53
CA ARG A 700 -28.77 9.70 16.60
C ARG A 700 -28.07 10.85 17.37
N ASN A 701 -26.87 11.24 16.93
CA ASN A 701 -26.10 12.28 17.58
C ASN A 701 -26.79 13.65 17.43
N ARG A 702 -26.68 14.47 18.48
CA ARG A 702 -26.93 15.92 18.39
C ARG A 702 -25.67 16.60 17.88
N ILE A 703 -25.80 17.81 17.33
CA ILE A 703 -24.66 18.57 16.78
C ILE A 703 -23.52 18.69 17.81
N TRP A 704 -23.83 19.09 19.06
CA TRP A 704 -22.81 19.22 20.09
C TRP A 704 -22.15 17.89 20.46
N GLU A 705 -22.87 16.75 20.40
CA GLU A 705 -22.28 15.42 20.63
C GLU A 705 -21.33 15.03 19.52
N THR A 706 -21.69 15.33 18.27
CA THR A 706 -20.78 15.13 17.13
C THR A 706 -19.51 15.98 17.26
N LEU A 707 -19.66 17.27 17.60
CA LEU A 707 -18.51 18.15 17.82
C LEU A 707 -17.64 17.70 18.99
N ALA A 708 -18.26 17.27 20.09
CA ALA A 708 -17.54 16.71 21.24
C ALA A 708 -16.78 15.43 20.86
N LEU A 709 -17.40 14.50 20.10
CA LEU A 709 -16.74 13.29 19.61
C LEU A 709 -15.56 13.61 18.69
N LEU A 710 -15.69 14.59 17.80
CA LEU A 710 -14.58 15.06 16.94
C LEU A 710 -13.45 15.70 17.77
N LEU A 711 -13.79 16.51 18.78
CA LEU A 711 -12.81 17.11 19.69
C LEU A 711 -12.04 16.04 20.49
N ILE A 712 -12.76 15.05 21.03
CA ILE A 712 -12.14 13.92 21.73
C ILE A 712 -11.22 13.15 20.79
N THR A 713 -11.69 12.86 19.59
CA THR A 713 -10.92 12.20 18.55
C THR A 713 -9.62 12.96 18.27
N PHE A 714 -9.70 14.26 18.04
CA PHE A 714 -8.54 15.12 17.78
C PHE A 714 -7.55 15.13 18.96
N ALA A 715 -8.07 15.26 20.20
CA ALA A 715 -7.24 15.28 21.40
C ALA A 715 -6.53 13.93 21.66
N LEU A 716 -7.18 12.81 21.34
CA LEU A 716 -6.57 11.47 21.45
C LEU A 716 -5.55 11.20 20.35
N PHE A 717 -5.76 11.74 19.14
CA PHE A 717 -4.85 11.56 18.01
C PHE A 717 -3.61 12.46 18.09
N ARG A 718 -3.81 13.70 18.56
CA ARG A 718 -2.75 14.68 18.72
C ARG A 718 -2.77 15.26 20.14
N PRO A 719 -2.47 14.45 21.14
CA PRO A 719 -2.50 14.89 22.53
C PRO A 719 -1.54 16.07 22.81
N GLY A 720 -0.46 16.17 22.02
CA GLY A 720 0.47 17.29 22.08
C GLY A 720 -0.13 18.63 21.66
N PHE A 721 -1.14 18.69 20.79
CA PHE A 721 -1.62 19.98 20.29
C PHE A 721 -2.06 20.95 21.41
N PHE A 722 -2.94 20.50 22.29
CA PHE A 722 -3.36 21.32 23.44
C PHE A 722 -2.30 21.38 24.52
N TRP A 723 -1.52 20.29 24.69
CA TRP A 723 -0.48 20.19 25.70
C TRP A 723 0.70 21.12 25.41
N ASP A 724 1.10 21.23 24.12
CA ASP A 724 2.21 22.07 23.68
C ASP A 724 1.91 23.57 23.84
N HIS A 725 0.62 23.97 23.87
CA HIS A 725 0.23 25.34 24.23
C HIS A 725 0.33 25.62 25.72
N LEU A 726 0.09 24.60 26.58
CA LEU A 726 0.18 24.74 28.03
C LEU A 726 1.63 24.54 28.53
N TYR A 727 2.33 23.62 27.88
CA TYR A 727 3.72 23.22 28.20
C TYR A 727 4.53 23.17 26.92
N PRO A 728 5.18 24.26 26.50
CA PRO A 728 5.95 24.28 25.26
C PRO A 728 6.98 23.14 25.21
N PRO A 729 7.09 22.45 24.04
CA PRO A 729 7.99 21.29 23.89
C PRO A 729 9.47 21.67 23.91
N LEU A 730 9.76 22.92 23.61
CA LEU A 730 11.10 23.45 23.51
C LEU A 730 11.21 24.67 24.40
N GLU A 731 12.33 24.76 25.10
CA GLU A 731 12.75 25.92 25.87
C GLU A 731 13.86 26.64 25.10
N THR A 732 13.69 27.94 24.93
CA THR A 732 14.67 28.77 24.24
C THR A 732 15.73 29.19 25.22
N VAL A 733 16.99 28.84 24.92
CA VAL A 733 18.16 29.14 25.73
C VAL A 733 19.07 30.09 24.95
N SER A 734 19.79 30.98 25.64
CA SER A 734 20.73 31.90 25.01
C SER A 734 21.82 31.15 24.24
N ALA A 735 22.17 31.64 23.05
CA ALA A 735 23.28 31.14 22.27
C ALA A 735 24.62 31.14 23.02
N THR A 736 24.84 32.07 23.97
CA THR A 736 26.03 32.11 24.80
C THR A 736 26.27 30.85 25.64
N GLN A 737 25.21 30.02 25.85
CA GLN A 737 25.33 28.76 26.57
C GLN A 737 25.62 27.57 25.64
N MET A 738 25.93 27.81 24.35
CA MET A 738 26.04 26.75 23.32
C MET A 738 27.08 25.68 23.69
N VAL A 739 28.23 26.09 24.21
CA VAL A 739 29.29 25.15 24.59
C VAL A 739 28.87 24.30 25.81
N GLU A 740 28.20 24.90 26.81
CA GLU A 740 27.72 24.20 27.99
C GLU A 740 26.61 23.18 27.59
N VAL A 741 25.68 23.61 26.75
CA VAL A 741 24.58 22.79 26.25
C VAL A 741 25.12 21.63 25.42
N ALA A 742 26.03 21.90 24.48
CA ALA A 742 26.64 20.85 23.66
C ALA A 742 27.34 19.78 24.49
N GLY A 743 27.99 20.19 25.61
CA GLY A 743 28.64 19.25 26.52
C GLY A 743 27.68 18.37 27.35
N LYS A 744 26.45 18.85 27.61
CA LYS A 744 25.43 18.12 28.40
C LYS A 744 24.57 17.15 27.56
N LEU A 745 24.50 17.36 26.26
CA LEU A 745 23.68 16.50 25.37
C LEU A 745 24.31 15.10 25.22
N PRO A 746 23.51 14.04 25.07
CA PRO A 746 24.00 12.67 24.83
C PRO A 746 24.82 12.53 23.54
N ALA A 747 25.62 11.46 23.44
CA ALA A 747 26.38 11.17 22.21
C ALA A 747 25.47 11.01 21.00
N GLY A 748 25.85 11.60 19.86
CA GLY A 748 25.06 11.58 18.63
C GLY A 748 23.79 12.43 18.66
N ALA A 749 23.60 13.27 19.70
CA ALA A 749 22.50 14.22 19.74
C ALA A 749 22.68 15.33 18.69
N GLN A 750 21.57 15.91 18.25
CA GLN A 750 21.55 17.09 17.39
C GLN A 750 21.24 18.33 18.23
N LEU A 751 22.06 19.38 18.08
CA LEU A 751 21.84 20.67 18.70
C LEU A 751 20.96 21.51 17.79
N ARG A 752 19.77 21.83 18.25
CA ARG A 752 18.82 22.68 17.53
C ARG A 752 19.10 24.13 17.83
N MET A 753 19.43 24.90 16.79
CA MET A 753 19.77 26.32 16.91
C MET A 753 19.13 27.16 15.83
N GLU A 754 18.84 28.41 16.15
CA GLU A 754 18.38 29.42 15.23
C GLU A 754 19.55 30.29 14.82
N ALA A 755 19.92 30.27 13.54
CA ALA A 755 20.99 31.08 12.96
C ALA A 755 20.41 32.06 11.95
N ALA A 756 20.91 33.28 11.91
CA ALA A 756 20.47 34.33 11.01
C ALA A 756 21.64 35.11 10.44
N GLY A 757 21.60 35.40 9.18
CA GLY A 757 22.64 36.15 8.48
C GLY A 757 22.25 36.45 7.03
N GLU A 758 23.16 37.11 6.33
CA GLU A 758 23.01 37.45 4.92
C GLU A 758 23.54 36.31 4.05
N THR A 759 22.79 35.95 3.03
CA THR A 759 23.22 34.95 2.05
C THR A 759 24.16 35.59 1.02
N LEU A 760 24.86 34.76 0.24
CA LEU A 760 25.70 35.20 -0.87
C LEU A 760 24.97 36.07 -1.92
N GLU A 761 23.64 35.99 -1.95
CA GLU A 761 22.75 36.75 -2.82
C GLU A 761 22.31 38.08 -2.22
N GLY A 762 22.72 38.38 -0.96
CA GLY A 762 22.39 39.62 -0.26
C GLY A 762 21.04 39.59 0.47
N GLU A 763 20.39 38.42 0.59
CA GLU A 763 19.16 38.26 1.34
C GLU A 763 19.43 37.92 2.81
N PHE A 764 18.77 38.61 3.73
CA PHE A 764 18.85 38.32 5.17
C PHE A 764 17.86 37.20 5.52
N VAL A 765 18.39 36.03 5.92
CA VAL A 765 17.59 34.86 6.25
C VAL A 765 17.80 34.43 7.70
N THR A 766 16.74 33.86 8.28
CA THR A 766 16.81 33.17 9.57
C THR A 766 16.52 31.70 9.33
N ARG A 767 17.42 30.83 9.73
CA ARG A 767 17.32 29.38 9.54
C ARG A 767 17.32 28.66 10.89
N LEU A 768 16.45 27.68 11.00
CA LEU A 768 16.50 26.72 12.11
C LEU A 768 17.32 25.51 11.67
N VAL A 769 18.38 25.21 12.39
CA VAL A 769 19.39 24.23 12.03
C VAL A 769 19.52 23.17 13.11
N MET A 770 19.72 21.92 12.72
CA MET A 770 19.95 20.79 13.61
C MET A 770 21.39 20.30 13.44
N LEU A 771 22.31 20.89 14.20
CA LEU A 771 23.74 20.57 14.13
C LEU A 771 24.01 19.21 14.77
N PRO A 772 24.47 18.18 14.03
CA PRO A 772 24.81 16.89 14.60
C PRO A 772 26.09 17.02 15.44
N LEU A 773 25.99 16.62 16.70
CA LEU A 773 27.12 16.63 17.63
C LEU A 773 27.79 15.25 17.65
N GLY A 774 29.13 15.23 17.62
CA GLY A 774 29.92 14.01 17.63
C GLY A 774 29.95 13.27 18.97
N ALA A 775 31.02 12.51 19.18
CA ALA A 775 31.23 11.70 20.39
C ALA A 775 31.26 12.52 21.69
N ILE A 776 31.18 11.86 22.86
CA ILE A 776 31.20 12.55 24.16
C ILE A 776 32.64 13.04 24.47
N ASN A 777 32.89 14.29 24.13
CA ASN A 777 34.06 15.07 24.47
C ASN A 777 33.60 16.39 25.12
N GLY A 778 34.47 17.35 25.31
CA GLY A 778 34.07 18.70 25.75
C GLY A 778 33.11 19.38 24.76
N GLY A 779 32.22 20.26 25.24
CA GLY A 779 31.22 20.91 24.37
C GLY A 779 31.84 21.69 23.21
N ALA A 780 32.95 22.37 23.41
CA ALA A 780 33.68 23.08 22.37
C ALA A 780 34.24 22.11 21.31
N GLU A 781 34.74 20.94 21.70
CA GLU A 781 35.30 19.93 20.83
C GLU A 781 34.20 19.30 19.93
N ARG A 782 33.02 19.09 20.50
CA ARG A 782 31.86 18.56 19.73
C ARG A 782 31.35 19.52 18.65
N ILE A 783 31.37 20.83 18.98
CA ILE A 783 30.99 21.87 18.02
C ILE A 783 32.04 21.96 16.90
N ALA A 784 33.33 21.89 17.26
CA ALA A 784 34.43 21.88 16.29
C ALA A 784 34.42 20.60 15.41
N GLU A 785 34.06 19.43 15.99
CA GLU A 785 33.90 18.17 15.26
C GLU A 785 32.77 18.25 14.24
N ALA A 786 31.70 18.99 14.53
CA ALA A 786 30.63 19.30 13.61
C ALA A 786 31.02 20.30 12.50
N GLY A 787 32.23 20.85 12.56
CA GLY A 787 32.81 21.78 11.61
C GLY A 787 32.43 23.23 11.81
N LEU A 788 32.04 23.61 13.05
CA LEU A 788 31.63 24.97 13.41
C LEU A 788 32.57 25.56 14.43
N GLU A 789 33.18 26.70 14.13
CA GLU A 789 33.91 27.54 15.10
C GLU A 789 33.08 28.79 15.39
N ILE A 790 32.96 29.15 16.65
CA ILE A 790 32.13 30.27 17.08
C ILE A 790 32.97 31.30 17.84
N ARG A 791 32.63 32.58 17.68
CA ARG A 791 33.14 33.68 18.45
C ARG A 791 32.02 34.39 19.18
N GLU A 792 32.33 34.92 20.35
CA GLU A 792 31.40 35.76 21.12
C GLU A 792 31.85 37.22 20.99
N GLU A 793 30.96 38.07 20.49
CA GLU A 793 31.19 39.48 20.27
C GLU A 793 29.93 40.28 20.71
N ASP A 794 30.07 41.23 21.59
CA ASP A 794 28.98 42.07 22.14
C ASP A 794 27.80 41.27 22.72
N GLY A 795 28.05 40.09 23.30
CA GLY A 795 27.02 39.18 23.82
C GLY A 795 26.25 38.40 22.77
N LYS A 796 26.69 38.45 21.52
CA LYS A 796 26.17 37.65 20.40
C LYS A 796 27.17 36.54 20.08
N VAL A 797 26.64 35.41 19.65
CA VAL A 797 27.44 34.28 19.15
C VAL A 797 27.42 34.32 17.63
N LEU A 798 28.59 34.52 17.04
CA LEU A 798 28.77 34.58 15.59
C LEU A 798 29.52 33.33 15.11
N ILE A 799 29.26 32.93 13.88
CA ILE A 799 30.02 31.87 13.22
C ILE A 799 31.34 32.48 12.73
N ASP A 800 32.43 32.04 13.34
CA ASP A 800 33.78 32.54 13.05
C ASP A 800 34.40 31.76 11.88
N ASN A 801 34.21 30.44 11.85
CA ASN A 801 34.74 29.59 10.78
C ASN A 801 33.85 28.36 10.54
N LEU A 802 33.83 27.89 9.31
CA LEU A 802 33.18 26.67 8.86
C LEU A 802 34.16 25.76 8.12
N VAL A 803 34.26 24.52 8.55
CA VAL A 803 35.13 23.54 7.89
C VAL A 803 34.45 23.07 6.60
N PHE A 804 35.15 23.17 5.47
CA PHE A 804 34.66 22.75 4.16
C PHE A 804 34.24 21.27 4.14
N GLY A 805 33.06 20.98 3.61
CA GLY A 805 32.48 19.63 3.56
C GLY A 805 31.91 19.13 4.89
N SER A 806 31.93 19.96 5.94
CA SER A 806 31.44 19.61 7.28
C SER A 806 29.91 19.54 7.34
N PRO A 807 29.35 18.87 8.36
CA PRO A 807 27.92 18.92 8.64
C PRO A 807 27.36 20.35 8.78
N ALA A 808 28.09 21.26 9.36
CA ALA A 808 27.67 22.64 9.55
C ALA A 808 27.52 23.40 8.22
N GLU A 809 28.46 23.24 7.29
CA GLU A 809 28.38 23.82 5.96
C GLU A 809 27.22 23.21 5.14
N GLN A 810 27.07 21.88 5.20
CA GLN A 810 25.97 21.17 4.48
C GLN A 810 24.58 21.61 4.96
N LEU A 811 24.44 22.14 6.15
CA LEU A 811 23.21 22.72 6.69
C LEU A 811 22.94 24.15 6.20
N GLY A 812 23.83 24.68 5.32
CA GLY A 812 23.68 25.99 4.72
C GLY A 812 23.92 27.15 5.67
N LEU A 813 24.77 26.95 6.67
CA LEU A 813 25.32 28.01 7.51
C LEU A 813 26.43 28.73 6.74
N ASP A 814 26.68 30.01 7.06
CA ASP A 814 27.76 30.79 6.46
C ASP A 814 28.49 31.62 7.52
N PHE A 815 29.62 32.21 7.13
CA PHE A 815 30.44 33.07 7.98
C PHE A 815 29.65 34.29 8.46
N ASP A 816 30.02 34.81 9.60
CA ASP A 816 29.41 35.97 10.27
C ASP A 816 27.91 35.87 10.55
N TRP A 817 27.30 34.69 10.38
CA TRP A 817 25.92 34.47 10.79
C TRP A 817 25.82 34.48 12.32
N GLU A 818 24.77 35.13 12.85
CA GLU A 818 24.46 35.20 14.28
C GLU A 818 23.66 33.95 14.67
N ILE A 819 24.14 33.19 15.67
CA ILE A 819 23.37 32.18 16.39
C ILE A 819 22.53 32.92 17.44
N ARG A 820 21.23 33.03 17.22
CA ARG A 820 20.32 33.81 18.05
C ARG A 820 19.87 33.07 19.28
N ALA A 821 19.55 31.82 19.15
CA ALA A 821 18.97 31.02 20.21
C ALA A 821 19.23 29.52 20.02
N LEU A 822 19.27 28.82 21.14
CA LEU A 822 19.28 27.37 21.20
C LEU A 822 17.90 26.90 21.66
N GLN A 823 17.43 25.81 21.10
CA GLN A 823 16.16 25.21 21.46
C GLN A 823 16.41 23.82 22.07
N LEU A 824 16.12 23.68 23.34
CA LEU A 824 16.30 22.46 24.12
C LEU A 824 14.94 21.81 24.41
N LYS A 825 14.93 20.48 24.50
CA LYS A 825 13.75 19.75 24.92
C LYS A 825 13.40 20.13 26.38
N SER A 826 12.20 20.71 26.56
CA SER A 826 11.69 21.11 27.87
C SER A 826 11.36 19.86 28.73
N ASP A 827 11.68 19.94 30.04
CA ASP A 827 11.24 18.94 31.02
C ASP A 827 9.79 19.22 31.41
N ARG A 828 8.89 18.47 30.81
CA ARG A 828 7.43 18.68 30.90
C ARG A 828 6.69 17.41 31.28
N PRO A 829 5.50 17.50 31.91
CA PRO A 829 4.65 16.36 32.17
C PRO A 829 4.25 15.66 30.86
N SER A 830 4.01 14.35 30.92
CA SER A 830 3.65 13.55 29.74
C SER A 830 2.39 14.08 29.06
N LYS A 831 2.42 14.28 27.73
CA LYS A 831 1.27 14.65 26.89
C LYS A 831 0.09 13.67 27.03
N LEU A 832 0.31 12.48 27.56
CA LEU A 832 -0.69 11.45 27.78
C LEU A 832 -1.76 11.86 28.82
N TRP A 833 -1.49 12.88 29.65
CA TRP A 833 -2.49 13.43 30.57
C TRP A 833 -3.72 13.98 29.87
N MET A 834 -3.63 14.32 28.56
CA MET A 834 -4.79 14.73 27.75
C MET A 834 -5.83 13.62 27.50
N ILE A 835 -5.49 12.37 27.78
CA ILE A 835 -6.43 11.26 27.73
C ILE A 835 -7.53 11.43 28.79
N ILE A 836 -7.19 11.97 29.98
CA ILE A 836 -8.14 12.13 31.08
C ILE A 836 -9.32 13.05 30.72
N PRO A 837 -9.11 14.33 30.33
CA PRO A 837 -10.22 15.19 29.94
C PRO A 837 -11.01 14.64 28.73
N SER A 838 -10.34 13.95 27.82
CA SER A 838 -11.00 13.27 26.69
C SER A 838 -11.96 12.17 27.15
N LEU A 839 -11.56 11.34 28.12
CA LEU A 839 -12.40 10.29 28.69
C LEU A 839 -13.58 10.88 29.51
N VAL A 840 -13.36 11.97 30.23
CA VAL A 840 -14.43 12.67 30.96
C VAL A 840 -15.49 13.21 30.00
N LEU A 841 -15.05 13.89 28.93
CA LEU A 841 -15.99 14.41 27.91
C LEU A 841 -16.72 13.26 27.20
N PHE A 842 -16.05 12.15 26.92
CA PHE A 842 -16.68 10.94 26.37
C PHE A 842 -17.72 10.37 27.33
N GLY A 843 -17.44 10.33 28.63
CA GLY A 843 -18.41 9.94 29.66
C GLY A 843 -19.68 10.79 29.66
N LEU A 844 -19.54 12.11 29.48
CA LEU A 844 -20.67 13.04 29.37
C LEU A 844 -21.52 12.75 28.11
N VAL A 845 -20.91 12.52 26.97
CA VAL A 845 -21.62 12.15 25.72
C VAL A 845 -22.36 10.82 25.90
N LEU A 846 -21.69 9.81 26.47
CA LEU A 846 -22.30 8.50 26.77
C LEU A 846 -23.51 8.64 27.70
N PHE A 847 -23.39 9.42 28.78
CA PHE A 847 -24.48 9.66 29.73
C PHE A 847 -25.69 10.33 29.05
N SER A 848 -25.44 11.38 28.26
CA SER A 848 -26.47 12.06 27.47
C SER A 848 -27.22 11.08 26.55
N GLN A 849 -26.49 10.25 25.81
CA GLN A 849 -27.07 9.31 24.87
C GLN A 849 -27.81 8.15 25.55
N ARG A 850 -27.27 7.62 26.65
CA ARG A 850 -27.93 6.58 27.44
C ARG A 850 -29.27 7.07 27.99
N THR A 851 -29.30 8.25 28.57
CA THR A 851 -30.53 8.86 29.11
C THR A 851 -31.61 9.04 28.03
N ARG A 852 -31.21 9.48 26.81
CA ARG A 852 -32.14 9.61 25.68
C ARG A 852 -32.62 8.23 25.19
N ARG A 853 -31.76 7.24 25.12
CA ARG A 853 -32.14 5.88 24.73
C ARG A 853 -33.17 5.29 25.69
N THR A 854 -32.96 5.42 26.99
CA THR A 854 -33.92 4.92 28.01
C THR A 854 -35.28 5.61 27.89
N ARG A 855 -35.29 6.95 27.61
CA ARG A 855 -36.55 7.67 27.38
C ARG A 855 -37.28 7.22 26.11
N GLN A 856 -36.55 6.97 25.03
CA GLN A 856 -37.13 6.48 23.77
C GLN A 856 -37.72 5.07 23.92
N THR A 857 -37.01 4.16 24.62
CA THR A 857 -37.53 2.83 24.88
C THR A 857 -38.75 2.83 25.82
N ALA A 858 -38.79 3.71 26.82
CA ALA A 858 -39.95 3.90 27.69
C ALA A 858 -41.16 4.48 26.91
N SER A 859 -40.95 5.46 26.03
CA SER A 859 -42.01 6.03 25.20
C SER A 859 -42.50 5.09 24.09
N ALA A 860 -41.71 4.09 23.66
CA ALA A 860 -42.13 3.10 22.68
C ALA A 860 -42.87 1.90 23.37
N ALA A 861 -42.72 1.74 24.68
CA ALA A 861 -43.39 0.72 25.46
C ALA A 861 -44.71 1.21 26.11
N ALA A 862 -44.90 2.55 26.22
CA ALA A 862 -46.15 3.20 26.58
C ALA A 862 -47.00 3.49 25.31
#